data_17210e6f80e58fd398588f0eeb21a676
#
_entry.id   17210e6f80e58fd398588f0eeb21a676
#
_cell.length_a   1.000
_cell.length_b   1.000
_cell.length_c   1.000
_cell.angle_alpha   90.00
_cell.angle_beta   90.00
_cell.angle_gamma   90.00
#
_symmetry.space_group_name_H-M   'P 1'
#
loop_
_entity.id
_entity.type
_entity.pdbx_description
1 polymer ?
#
loop_
_entity_poly.entity_id
_entity_poly.type
_entity_poly.pdbx_seq_one_letter_code
_entity_poly.pdbx_strand_id
1 'polypeptide(L)'
;MTDPWTALTWIAIVVSCGIVASLAARGLARRVVTLRAQALTPLGLRYLARWVKRRDLSDDEFYRADGAGPREVERRRAGIERLSRLFRERYRKSLTWAESIRDSFSDLRFTDANRVPFPFARFMREHFNLASVVDASDGPRVRDLDGNWTIDVSGAYGVNVAGYDRYKTWMRDGLERVNDLGPALGPLHPVVADNIAILKSISGLDEVSFHMSGTEAVMAAVRLARFNMRRTLIVCFSGAYHGWWDGVQPGLGSERTIDDCLTLKDLDPASLRVIRRRAGEIAGVLVNPVQGFHPNAPPPNDAILLTSDVRKTEDATARYAAWLRRLREVCSEAGVPLIFDEVYSGFRLAPGGAQEFFGVRADMVVYGKTVAGGLPIGVVCGTRSLMRRFDPERPMRMSYVVGTFSAHPVVMGSMNEFLRWVTTAGTASLYGELNERCARWVRATNEQLTTESVPLRVEHLTTVWTVVFTEPGRYNWLLQYYLRAEGVTLSWVGTGRCLSNMAMTDKDYDALRDKLVAAARAMRADGWWLSRHDYPEREKTMRAQLIKEMIGSLVQIPRPLQSFYREVMRRKQDDHHASHSNLTNQFLHIVSSSVFLVCYAYALWDLPTAMWAGMAALFVRQFGHAILEPPCHDKEATLLGYNTRNKTMILGSFFLLPFATIALAGSWSLDGLRAVAPLVGYQWFGLMATVVGGRVAYLVIKHGPRLALVWFIKLVTDPITDLIAYSPRYFRPA
;
A
#
# COMPACT_ATOMS: atom_id res chain seq x y z
N MET A 1 -3.91 -49.90 -41.34
CA MET A 1 -4.39 -50.23 -40.00
C MET A 1 -3.48 -49.52 -39.04
N THR A 2 -3.95 -48.42 -38.43
CA THR A 2 -3.17 -47.67 -37.44
C THR A 2 -3.15 -48.49 -36.15
N ASP A 3 -1.95 -48.71 -35.62
CA ASP A 3 -1.73 -49.42 -34.36
C ASP A 3 -2.59 -48.80 -33.24
N PRO A 4 -3.38 -49.64 -32.51
CA PRO A 4 -4.21 -49.16 -31.41
C PRO A 4 -3.47 -48.31 -30.34
N TRP A 5 -2.19 -48.57 -30.16
CA TRP A 5 -1.34 -47.81 -29.23
C TRP A 5 -1.02 -46.38 -29.71
N THR A 6 -0.88 -46.17 -31.04
CA THR A 6 -0.75 -44.83 -31.60
C THR A 6 -2.02 -44.02 -31.44
N ALA A 7 -3.19 -44.61 -31.61
CA ALA A 7 -4.47 -43.93 -31.40
C ALA A 7 -4.68 -43.53 -29.92
N LEU A 8 -4.38 -44.42 -28.98
CA LEU A 8 -4.44 -44.14 -27.55
C LEU A 8 -3.46 -43.02 -27.11
N THR A 9 -2.28 -43.00 -27.69
CA THR A 9 -1.27 -41.95 -27.43
C THR A 9 -1.76 -40.58 -27.92
N TRP A 10 -2.36 -40.51 -29.13
CA TRP A 10 -2.93 -39.26 -29.62
C TRP A 10 -4.12 -38.78 -28.81
N ILE A 11 -5.00 -39.67 -28.36
CA ILE A 11 -6.13 -39.34 -27.48
C ILE A 11 -5.61 -38.76 -26.15
N ALA A 12 -4.59 -39.40 -25.53
CA ALA A 12 -3.98 -38.90 -24.28
C ALA A 12 -3.36 -37.52 -24.45
N ILE A 13 -2.65 -37.27 -25.57
CA ILE A 13 -2.08 -35.96 -25.89
C ILE A 13 -3.16 -34.91 -26.07
N VAL A 14 -4.21 -35.18 -26.86
CA VAL A 14 -5.30 -34.25 -27.12
C VAL A 14 -6.08 -33.92 -25.82
N VAL A 15 -6.36 -34.91 -25.00
CA VAL A 15 -7.00 -34.71 -23.67
C VAL A 15 -6.12 -33.90 -22.75
N SER A 16 -4.83 -34.22 -22.67
CA SER A 16 -3.87 -33.46 -21.85
C SER A 16 -3.74 -32.01 -22.30
N CYS A 17 -3.60 -31.77 -23.61
CA CYS A 17 -3.58 -30.42 -24.19
C CYS A 17 -4.89 -29.68 -23.95
N GLY A 18 -6.03 -30.32 -24.05
CA GLY A 18 -7.34 -29.75 -23.73
C GLY A 18 -7.47 -29.35 -22.27
N ILE A 19 -6.99 -30.18 -21.34
CA ILE A 19 -6.98 -29.87 -19.90
C ILE A 19 -6.05 -28.67 -19.64
N VAL A 20 -4.83 -28.67 -20.19
CA VAL A 20 -3.88 -27.57 -20.03
C VAL A 20 -4.42 -26.26 -20.61
N ALA A 21 -5.01 -26.30 -21.81
CA ALA A 21 -5.64 -25.14 -22.44
C ALA A 21 -6.83 -24.60 -21.60
N SER A 22 -7.66 -25.49 -21.07
CA SER A 22 -8.78 -25.13 -20.19
C SER A 22 -8.28 -24.49 -18.89
N LEU A 23 -7.25 -25.04 -18.26
CA LEU A 23 -6.63 -24.47 -17.04
C LEU A 23 -5.99 -23.12 -17.33
N ALA A 24 -5.30 -22.97 -18.45
CA ALA A 24 -4.70 -21.72 -18.88
C ALA A 24 -5.76 -20.64 -19.16
N ALA A 25 -6.83 -20.99 -19.87
CA ALA A 25 -7.95 -20.08 -20.15
C ALA A 25 -8.67 -19.64 -18.86
N ARG A 26 -8.90 -20.55 -17.92
CA ARG A 26 -9.46 -20.22 -16.60
C ARG A 26 -8.52 -19.33 -15.80
N GLY A 27 -7.22 -19.58 -15.83
CA GLY A 27 -6.20 -18.75 -15.20
C GLY A 27 -6.17 -17.32 -15.78
N LEU A 28 -6.22 -17.20 -17.10
CA LEU A 28 -6.27 -15.92 -17.79
C LEU A 28 -7.55 -15.14 -17.50
N ALA A 29 -8.70 -15.80 -17.55
CA ALA A 29 -9.99 -15.18 -17.20
C ALA A 29 -10.02 -14.68 -15.75
N ARG A 30 -9.47 -15.44 -14.79
CA ARG A 30 -9.30 -15.00 -13.40
C ARG A 30 -8.43 -13.75 -13.28
N ARG A 31 -7.30 -13.71 -14.02
CA ARG A 31 -6.40 -12.55 -14.03
C ARG A 31 -7.06 -11.30 -14.61
N VAL A 32 -7.73 -11.41 -15.74
CA VAL A 32 -8.42 -10.27 -16.38
C VAL A 32 -9.47 -9.67 -15.47
N VAL A 33 -10.29 -10.50 -14.80
CA VAL A 33 -11.31 -10.02 -13.86
C VAL A 33 -10.68 -9.38 -12.62
N THR A 34 -9.60 -9.98 -12.10
CA THR A 34 -8.86 -9.43 -10.96
C THR A 34 -8.24 -8.08 -11.31
N LEU A 35 -7.58 -7.96 -12.46
CA LEU A 35 -6.99 -6.70 -12.92
C LEU A 35 -8.00 -5.57 -13.09
N ARG A 36 -9.22 -5.87 -13.56
CA ARG A 36 -10.30 -4.87 -13.69
C ARG A 36 -10.83 -4.39 -12.34
N ALA A 37 -10.87 -5.26 -11.36
CA ALA A 37 -11.37 -4.95 -10.02
C ALA A 37 -10.30 -4.40 -9.08
N GLN A 38 -9.02 -4.62 -9.41
CA GLN A 38 -7.94 -4.05 -8.61
C GLN A 38 -8.04 -2.51 -8.62
N ALA A 39 -7.86 -1.93 -7.43
CA ALA A 39 -7.64 -0.51 -7.30
C ALA A 39 -6.29 -0.18 -7.93
N LEU A 40 -6.31 0.00 -9.22
CA LEU A 40 -5.16 0.49 -9.96
C LEU A 40 -5.05 2.01 -9.69
N THR A 41 -4.19 2.35 -8.75
CA THR A 41 -3.16 3.26 -9.21
C THR A 41 -2.48 2.51 -10.35
N PRO A 42 -2.39 3.07 -11.59
CA PRO A 42 -1.80 2.35 -12.70
C PRO A 42 -0.53 1.67 -12.21
N LEU A 43 -0.36 0.38 -12.49
CA LEU A 43 0.78 -0.43 -11.99
C LEU A 43 2.13 0.30 -12.19
N GLY A 44 2.22 1.16 -13.23
CA GLY A 44 3.33 2.06 -13.46
C GLY A 44 3.44 3.22 -12.45
N LEU A 45 2.34 3.85 -12.01
CA LEU A 45 2.40 5.03 -11.14
C LEU A 45 2.86 4.70 -9.70
N ARG A 46 2.54 3.53 -9.16
CA ARG A 46 3.10 3.09 -7.85
C ARG A 46 4.61 2.87 -7.92
N TYR A 47 5.09 2.30 -9.02
CA TYR A 47 6.52 2.15 -9.25
C TYR A 47 7.16 3.50 -9.59
N LEU A 48 6.53 4.32 -10.42
CA LEU A 48 6.99 5.67 -10.75
C LEU A 48 7.01 6.59 -9.52
N ALA A 49 6.02 6.53 -8.64
CA ALA A 49 5.98 7.34 -7.43
C ALA A 49 7.15 7.09 -6.48
N ARG A 50 7.69 5.84 -6.42
CA ARG A 50 8.89 5.53 -5.65
C ARG A 50 10.16 6.14 -6.25
N TRP A 51 10.11 6.63 -7.47
CA TRP A 51 11.24 7.12 -8.26
C TRP A 51 11.24 8.61 -8.44
N VAL A 52 10.09 9.24 -8.17
CA VAL A 52 9.98 10.68 -8.16
C VAL A 52 10.96 11.21 -7.10
N LYS A 53 12.05 11.83 -7.56
CA LYS A 53 12.94 12.53 -6.67
C LYS A 53 12.23 13.73 -6.09
N ARG A 54 12.50 14.00 -4.82
CA ARG A 54 12.05 15.22 -4.19
C ARG A 54 12.62 16.42 -4.96
N ARG A 55 11.73 17.29 -5.42
CA ARG A 55 12.03 18.61 -5.92
C ARG A 55 11.37 19.59 -4.98
N ASP A 56 12.16 20.32 -4.24
CA ASP A 56 11.67 21.44 -3.45
C ASP A 56 11.55 22.67 -4.36
N LEU A 57 10.47 23.41 -4.21
CA LEU A 57 10.28 24.69 -4.87
C LEU A 57 11.24 25.71 -4.27
N SER A 58 11.77 26.62 -5.09
CA SER A 58 12.45 27.83 -4.59
C SER A 58 11.44 28.77 -3.94
N ASP A 59 11.90 29.74 -3.19
CA ASP A 59 11.03 30.70 -2.51
C ASP A 59 10.15 31.48 -3.47
N ASP A 60 10.66 31.83 -4.65
CA ASP A 60 9.85 32.48 -5.69
C ASP A 60 8.85 31.51 -6.33
N GLU A 61 9.26 30.26 -6.62
CA GLU A 61 8.36 29.23 -7.14
C GLU A 61 7.25 28.89 -6.15
N PHE A 62 7.53 28.93 -4.84
CA PHE A 62 6.53 28.69 -3.79
C PHE A 62 5.30 29.57 -3.95
N TYR A 63 5.48 30.87 -4.20
CA TYR A 63 4.37 31.82 -4.33
C TYR A 63 3.65 31.78 -5.69
N ARG A 64 4.25 31.16 -6.71
CA ARG A 64 3.79 31.15 -8.11
C ARG A 64 3.40 29.79 -8.64
N ALA A 65 3.30 28.77 -7.79
CA ALA A 65 3.06 27.41 -8.23
C ALA A 65 1.72 27.18 -8.96
N ASP A 66 0.80 28.13 -8.89
CA ASP A 66 -0.48 28.15 -9.61
C ASP A 66 -0.53 29.22 -10.72
N GLY A 67 0.59 29.87 -11.05
CA GLY A 67 0.66 30.92 -12.05
C GLY A 67 0.26 32.31 -11.55
N ALA A 68 0.34 32.57 -10.24
CA ALA A 68 0.02 33.87 -9.65
C ALA A 68 0.81 35.04 -10.24
N GLY A 69 0.13 36.17 -10.44
CA GLY A 69 0.72 37.41 -10.91
C GLY A 69 1.48 38.16 -9.81
N PRO A 70 2.24 39.23 -10.15
CA PRO A 70 3.07 39.98 -9.20
C PRO A 70 2.30 40.50 -7.98
N ARG A 71 1.10 41.08 -8.18
CA ARG A 71 0.27 41.61 -7.08
C ARG A 71 -0.22 40.52 -6.13
N GLU A 72 -0.53 39.34 -6.65
CA GLU A 72 -0.95 38.20 -5.83
C GLU A 72 0.24 37.66 -5.02
N VAL A 73 1.42 37.58 -5.64
CA VAL A 73 2.66 37.15 -4.96
C VAL A 73 2.99 38.09 -3.81
N GLU A 74 2.84 39.39 -3.98
CA GLU A 74 3.08 40.36 -2.91
C GLU A 74 2.12 40.17 -1.73
N ARG A 75 0.79 39.98 -2.01
CA ARG A 75 -0.19 39.68 -0.96
C ARG A 75 0.13 38.37 -0.25
N ARG A 76 0.53 37.32 -0.95
CA ARG A 76 0.92 36.03 -0.40
C ARG A 76 2.15 36.14 0.50
N ARG A 77 3.17 36.93 0.08
CA ARG A 77 4.35 37.18 0.91
C ARG A 77 3.98 37.87 2.21
N ALA A 78 3.20 38.95 2.14
CA ALA A 78 2.72 39.65 3.31
C ALA A 78 1.88 38.75 4.23
N GLY A 79 1.02 37.88 3.67
CA GLY A 79 0.24 36.90 4.40
C GLY A 79 1.11 35.87 5.15
N ILE A 80 2.12 35.31 4.47
CA ILE A 80 3.06 34.35 5.09
C ILE A 80 3.87 35.01 6.20
N GLU A 81 4.38 36.23 6.00
CA GLU A 81 5.15 36.95 7.02
C GLU A 81 4.30 37.24 8.25
N ARG A 82 3.07 37.72 8.07
CA ARG A 82 2.11 37.94 9.14
C ARG A 82 1.80 36.65 9.91
N LEU A 83 1.52 35.58 9.19
CA LEU A 83 1.19 34.29 9.76
C LEU A 83 2.39 33.69 10.52
N SER A 84 3.59 33.73 9.93
CA SER A 84 4.83 33.25 10.53
C SER A 84 5.19 34.04 11.81
N ARG A 85 4.99 35.37 11.83
CA ARG A 85 5.18 36.19 13.01
C ARG A 85 4.23 35.77 14.13
N LEU A 86 2.93 35.65 13.81
CA LEU A 86 1.91 35.21 14.75
C LEU A 86 2.23 33.86 15.38
N PHE A 87 2.73 32.90 14.59
CA PHE A 87 3.11 31.59 15.12
C PHE A 87 4.30 31.68 16.08
N ARG A 88 5.34 32.45 15.72
CA ARG A 88 6.54 32.64 16.57
C ARG A 88 6.20 33.31 17.89
N GLU A 89 5.30 34.28 17.89
CA GLU A 89 4.88 35.00 19.08
C GLU A 89 3.95 34.18 19.97
N ARG A 90 2.92 33.58 19.37
CA ARG A 90 1.87 32.84 20.10
C ARG A 90 2.33 31.50 20.65
N TYR A 91 3.22 30.79 19.94
CA TYR A 91 3.63 29.41 20.27
C TYR A 91 5.10 29.33 20.67
N ARG A 92 5.67 30.35 21.27
CA ARG A 92 7.10 30.48 21.52
C ARG A 92 7.66 29.33 22.37
N LYS A 93 7.04 28.99 23.50
CA LYS A 93 7.48 27.90 24.38
C LYS A 93 7.35 26.55 23.74
N SER A 94 6.21 26.29 23.08
CA SER A 94 5.92 25.06 22.36
C SER A 94 6.92 24.82 21.22
N LEU A 95 7.28 25.87 20.47
CA LEU A 95 8.27 25.80 19.41
C LEU A 95 9.68 25.54 19.94
N THR A 96 10.09 26.23 21.03
CA THR A 96 11.39 26.00 21.66
C THR A 96 11.53 24.58 22.17
N TRP A 97 10.49 24.05 22.81
CA TRP A 97 10.47 22.67 23.28
C TRP A 97 10.56 21.67 22.12
N ALA A 98 9.77 21.85 21.06
CA ALA A 98 9.79 20.97 19.91
C ALA A 98 11.17 20.96 19.22
N GLU A 99 11.83 22.11 19.14
CA GLU A 99 13.17 22.22 18.57
C GLU A 99 14.22 21.46 19.40
N SER A 100 14.13 21.48 20.72
CA SER A 100 15.07 20.78 21.61
C SER A 100 15.08 19.25 21.44
N ILE A 101 13.97 18.65 20.94
CA ILE A 101 13.86 17.19 20.72
C ILE A 101 13.87 16.78 19.25
N ARG A 102 13.80 17.73 18.31
CA ARG A 102 13.59 17.49 16.89
C ARG A 102 14.59 16.50 16.30
N ASP A 103 15.87 16.63 16.62
CA ASP A 103 16.92 15.78 16.09
C ASP A 103 16.92 14.37 16.69
N SER A 104 16.34 14.22 17.88
CA SER A 104 16.30 12.97 18.63
C SER A 104 14.99 12.19 18.47
N PHE A 105 13.93 12.82 17.91
CA PHE A 105 12.60 12.23 17.79
C PHE A 105 12.17 12.05 16.33
N SER A 106 12.32 10.83 15.81
CA SER A 106 12.05 10.48 14.41
C SER A 106 10.61 10.75 13.98
N ASP A 107 9.64 10.54 14.88
CA ASP A 107 8.21 10.70 14.60
C ASP A 107 7.85 12.17 14.34
N LEU A 108 8.46 13.10 15.10
CA LEU A 108 8.29 14.52 14.86
C LEU A 108 8.85 14.94 13.51
N ARG A 109 10.05 14.45 13.16
CA ARG A 109 10.65 14.71 11.84
C ARG A 109 9.81 14.15 10.69
N PHE A 110 9.23 12.96 10.88
CA PHE A 110 8.34 12.35 9.89
C PHE A 110 7.08 13.19 9.69
N THR A 111 6.39 13.59 10.77
CA THR A 111 5.16 14.38 10.68
C THR A 111 5.42 15.76 10.09
N ASP A 112 6.51 16.41 10.44
CA ASP A 112 6.89 17.72 9.89
C ASP A 112 7.22 17.63 8.37
N ALA A 113 7.89 16.56 7.96
CA ALA A 113 8.26 16.37 6.56
C ALA A 113 7.07 16.03 5.65
N ASN A 114 6.00 15.43 6.21
CA ASN A 114 4.85 14.91 5.47
C ASN A 114 3.54 15.65 5.72
N ARG A 115 3.56 16.73 6.51
CA ARG A 115 2.39 17.55 6.84
C ARG A 115 1.81 18.28 5.64
N VAL A 116 2.63 18.59 4.67
CA VAL A 116 2.29 19.34 3.44
C VAL A 116 2.83 18.59 2.23
N PRO A 117 2.30 18.87 1.02
CA PRO A 117 2.81 18.25 -0.19
C PRO A 117 4.31 18.48 -0.35
N PHE A 118 5.05 17.45 -0.76
CA PHE A 118 6.52 17.42 -0.72
C PHE A 118 7.23 18.59 -1.45
N PRO A 119 6.69 19.19 -2.55
CA PRO A 119 7.36 20.34 -3.18
C PRO A 119 7.40 21.58 -2.29
N PHE A 120 6.44 21.74 -1.40
CA PHE A 120 6.28 22.89 -0.49
C PHE A 120 6.92 22.66 0.87
N ALA A 121 7.30 21.43 1.20
CA ALA A 121 7.67 21.04 2.56
C ALA A 121 8.97 21.72 3.07
N ARG A 122 9.93 22.03 2.18
CA ARG A 122 11.14 22.77 2.57
C ARG A 122 10.80 24.16 3.04
N PHE A 123 10.11 24.94 2.20
CA PHE A 123 9.69 26.30 2.52
C PHE A 123 8.89 26.36 3.83
N MET A 124 7.93 25.44 3.99
CA MET A 124 7.10 25.43 5.20
C MET A 124 7.90 25.13 6.47
N ARG A 125 8.91 24.25 6.43
CA ARG A 125 9.79 24.00 7.58
C ARG A 125 10.69 25.18 7.91
N GLU A 126 11.11 25.94 6.92
CA GLU A 126 11.96 27.12 7.11
C GLU A 126 11.17 28.30 7.72
N HIS A 127 9.89 28.42 7.40
CA HIS A 127 9.05 29.55 7.80
C HIS A 127 8.06 29.22 8.93
N PHE A 128 7.63 27.95 9.04
CA PHE A 128 6.61 27.51 9.99
C PHE A 128 7.06 26.24 10.73
N ASN A 129 7.70 26.40 11.85
CA ASN A 129 7.86 25.31 12.79
C ASN A 129 6.55 25.16 13.56
N LEU A 130 5.84 24.05 13.36
CA LEU A 130 4.67 23.71 14.15
C LEU A 130 5.06 22.76 15.27
N ALA A 131 4.60 23.08 16.46
CA ALA A 131 4.64 22.16 17.58
C ALA A 131 3.20 21.81 17.96
N SER A 132 2.91 20.52 18.08
CA SER A 132 1.68 20.02 18.69
C SER A 132 2.02 19.51 20.07
N VAL A 133 2.25 20.43 21.00
CA VAL A 133 2.61 20.16 22.40
C VAL A 133 1.48 20.66 23.28
N VAL A 134 0.97 19.81 24.16
CA VAL A 134 -0.14 20.12 25.04
C VAL A 134 0.18 19.67 26.45
N ASP A 135 -0.24 20.46 27.45
CA ASP A 135 -0.07 20.17 28.88
C ASP A 135 -1.39 19.96 29.63
N ALA A 136 -2.52 20.34 29.02
CA ALA A 136 -3.83 20.16 29.60
C ALA A 136 -4.92 19.93 28.56
N SER A 137 -6.04 19.38 29.02
CA SER A 137 -7.26 19.23 28.20
C SER A 137 -8.48 19.52 29.05
N ASP A 138 -9.56 20.01 28.45
CA ASP A 138 -10.84 20.30 29.10
C ASP A 138 -11.99 20.21 28.08
N GLY A 139 -12.99 19.38 28.35
CA GLY A 139 -14.09 19.15 27.42
C GLY A 139 -13.60 18.79 26.00
N PRO A 140 -13.89 19.63 24.99
CA PRO A 140 -13.42 19.45 23.63
C PRO A 140 -12.09 20.16 23.30
N ARG A 141 -11.39 20.72 24.29
CA ARG A 141 -10.25 21.62 24.10
C ARG A 141 -8.96 21.05 24.64
N VAL A 142 -7.86 21.53 24.09
CA VAL A 142 -6.51 21.27 24.59
C VAL A 142 -5.75 22.58 24.78
N ARG A 143 -4.82 22.62 25.75
CA ARG A 143 -3.97 23.77 26.06
C ARG A 143 -2.53 23.46 25.71
N ASP A 144 -1.88 24.39 25.01
CA ASP A 144 -0.44 24.30 24.69
C ASP A 144 0.43 24.83 25.85
N LEU A 145 1.77 24.70 25.72
CA LEU A 145 2.72 25.20 26.72
C LEU A 145 2.74 26.72 26.85
N ASP A 146 2.20 27.43 25.88
CA ASP A 146 2.08 28.89 25.88
C ASP A 146 0.79 29.38 26.56
N GLY A 147 -0.08 28.43 26.97
CA GLY A 147 -1.34 28.72 27.68
C GLY A 147 -2.53 28.92 26.74
N ASN A 148 -2.38 28.72 25.43
CA ASN A 148 -3.48 28.90 24.50
C ASN A 148 -4.42 27.70 24.53
N TRP A 149 -5.71 27.92 24.78
CA TRP A 149 -6.76 26.93 24.63
C TRP A 149 -7.28 26.89 23.20
N THR A 150 -7.32 25.72 22.62
CA THR A 150 -7.75 25.49 21.23
C THR A 150 -8.82 24.41 21.17
N ILE A 151 -9.75 24.51 20.21
CA ILE A 151 -10.74 23.46 19.95
C ILE A 151 -10.04 22.33 19.25
N ASP A 152 -10.07 21.13 19.84
CA ASP A 152 -9.48 19.94 19.24
C ASP A 152 -10.46 19.23 18.30
N VAL A 153 -10.19 19.32 17.02
CA VAL A 153 -10.90 18.58 15.98
C VAL A 153 -10.09 17.40 15.42
N SER A 154 -8.91 17.13 15.99
CA SER A 154 -8.14 15.91 15.68
C SER A 154 -8.78 14.67 16.32
N GLY A 155 -9.54 14.88 17.41
CA GLY A 155 -10.20 13.84 18.18
C GLY A 155 -9.23 12.78 18.69
N ALA A 156 -7.99 13.16 19.03
CA ALA A 156 -6.92 12.24 19.43
C ALA A 156 -6.81 11.04 18.46
N TYR A 157 -6.75 11.31 17.15
CA TYR A 157 -6.73 10.29 16.07
C TYR A 157 -7.92 9.32 16.06
N GLY A 158 -9.07 9.75 16.58
CA GLY A 158 -10.30 8.96 16.65
C GLY A 158 -10.56 8.29 18.00
N VAL A 159 -9.70 8.47 18.99
CA VAL A 159 -9.92 8.00 20.36
C VAL A 159 -11.04 8.79 21.04
N ASN A 160 -10.99 10.13 20.94
CA ASN A 160 -11.90 11.00 21.67
C ASN A 160 -13.31 11.06 21.03
N VAL A 161 -14.24 10.31 21.61
CA VAL A 161 -15.67 10.31 21.26
C VAL A 161 -16.46 11.08 22.30
N ALA A 162 -16.12 10.92 23.60
CA ALA A 162 -16.93 11.37 24.72
C ALA A 162 -16.49 12.71 25.34
N GLY A 163 -15.36 13.27 24.91
CA GLY A 163 -14.72 14.43 25.53
C GLY A 163 -13.67 14.03 26.56
N TYR A 164 -12.59 14.83 26.69
CA TYR A 164 -11.39 14.47 27.46
C TYR A 164 -11.70 14.16 28.95
N ASP A 165 -12.62 14.87 29.58
CA ASP A 165 -12.87 14.69 31.02
C ASP A 165 -13.50 13.33 31.36
N ARG A 166 -14.35 12.79 30.48
CA ARG A 166 -14.86 11.43 30.65
C ARG A 166 -13.75 10.38 30.58
N TYR A 167 -12.78 10.54 29.65
CA TYR A 167 -11.63 9.66 29.57
C TYR A 167 -10.76 9.72 30.82
N LYS A 168 -10.50 10.92 31.39
CA LYS A 168 -9.79 11.06 32.65
C LYS A 168 -10.51 10.35 33.80
N THR A 169 -11.84 10.44 33.84
CA THR A 169 -12.67 9.73 34.81
C THR A 169 -12.55 8.23 34.65
N TRP A 170 -12.74 7.69 33.43
CA TRP A 170 -12.63 6.24 33.19
C TRP A 170 -11.24 5.67 33.49
N MET A 171 -10.18 6.41 33.17
CA MET A 171 -8.82 6.00 33.52
C MET A 171 -8.58 5.96 35.00
N ARG A 172 -9.04 6.98 35.77
CA ARG A 172 -8.91 7.06 37.21
C ARG A 172 -9.71 5.95 37.90
N ASP A 173 -11.01 5.88 37.62
CA ASP A 173 -11.92 4.93 38.26
C ASP A 173 -11.55 3.48 37.87
N GLY A 174 -11.11 3.27 36.64
CA GLY A 174 -10.59 1.98 36.19
C GLY A 174 -9.29 1.57 36.84
N LEU A 175 -8.39 2.53 37.12
CA LEU A 175 -7.16 2.29 37.89
C LEU A 175 -7.49 1.94 39.34
N GLU A 176 -8.36 2.69 40.00
CA GLU A 176 -8.79 2.43 41.39
C GLU A 176 -9.34 1.00 41.57
N ARG A 177 -10.08 0.50 40.57
CA ARG A 177 -10.64 -0.86 40.58
C ARG A 177 -9.60 -2.00 40.59
N VAL A 178 -8.42 -1.76 40.06
CA VAL A 178 -7.35 -2.77 39.88
C VAL A 178 -6.03 -2.40 40.55
N ASN A 179 -6.08 -1.38 41.39
CA ASN A 179 -4.88 -0.73 41.99
C ASN A 179 -3.96 -1.70 42.73
N ASP A 180 -4.55 -2.67 43.42
CA ASP A 180 -3.77 -3.65 44.23
C ASP A 180 -3.00 -4.69 43.42
N LEU A 181 -3.25 -4.75 42.10
CA LEU A 181 -2.58 -5.74 41.23
C LEU A 181 -1.23 -5.29 40.68
N GLY A 182 -1.02 -3.98 40.52
CA GLY A 182 0.11 -3.49 39.74
C GLY A 182 0.14 -4.11 38.33
N PRO A 183 1.31 -4.43 37.76
CA PRO A 183 1.45 -5.07 36.46
C PRO A 183 1.40 -6.61 36.53
N ALA A 184 0.41 -7.19 37.23
CA ALA A 184 0.22 -8.64 37.27
C ALA A 184 -0.27 -9.13 35.91
N LEU A 185 0.68 -9.62 35.08
CA LEU A 185 0.43 -10.11 33.72
C LEU A 185 0.38 -11.64 33.70
N GLY A 186 -0.53 -12.19 32.89
CA GLY A 186 -0.80 -13.64 32.82
C GLY A 186 -2.03 -14.04 33.63
N PRO A 187 -2.06 -13.90 34.98
CA PRO A 187 -3.29 -14.00 35.75
C PRO A 187 -4.30 -12.94 35.34
N LEU A 188 -5.59 -13.24 35.41
CA LEU A 188 -6.66 -12.37 34.98
C LEU A 188 -7.41 -11.79 36.19
N HIS A 189 -7.72 -10.50 36.15
CA HIS A 189 -8.65 -9.89 37.08
C HIS A 189 -10.10 -10.22 36.68
N PRO A 190 -11.05 -10.40 37.64
CA PRO A 190 -12.46 -10.69 37.34
C PRO A 190 -13.14 -9.70 36.37
N VAL A 191 -12.72 -8.43 36.33
CA VAL A 191 -13.22 -7.41 35.39
C VAL A 191 -13.12 -7.84 33.93
N VAL A 192 -12.19 -8.75 33.60
CA VAL A 192 -12.04 -9.29 32.25
C VAL A 192 -13.30 -10.07 31.80
N ALA A 193 -13.93 -10.79 32.71
CA ALA A 193 -15.16 -11.53 32.43
C ALA A 193 -16.33 -10.58 32.09
N ASP A 194 -16.46 -9.47 32.83
CA ASP A 194 -17.45 -8.44 32.54
C ASP A 194 -17.21 -7.82 31.15
N ASN A 195 -15.98 -7.46 30.86
CA ASN A 195 -15.60 -6.90 29.55
C ASN A 195 -15.93 -7.86 28.40
N ILE A 196 -15.61 -9.14 28.56
CA ILE A 196 -15.93 -10.18 27.56
C ILE A 196 -17.45 -10.27 27.36
N ALA A 197 -18.24 -10.30 28.45
CA ALA A 197 -19.69 -10.40 28.37
C ALA A 197 -20.29 -9.21 27.60
N ILE A 198 -19.86 -7.98 27.90
CA ILE A 198 -20.34 -6.77 27.25
C ILE A 198 -19.92 -6.75 25.79
N LEU A 199 -18.65 -7.04 25.48
CA LEU A 199 -18.15 -7.07 24.10
C LEU A 199 -18.85 -8.12 23.23
N LYS A 200 -19.18 -9.29 23.80
CA LYS A 200 -19.97 -10.31 23.11
C LYS A 200 -21.40 -9.81 22.82
N SER A 201 -22.01 -9.14 23.75
CA SER A 201 -23.35 -8.54 23.57
C SER A 201 -23.34 -7.48 22.47
N ILE A 202 -22.35 -6.60 22.45
CA ILE A 202 -22.20 -5.54 21.44
C ILE A 202 -21.89 -6.11 20.05
N SER A 203 -20.90 -6.98 19.97
CA SER A 203 -20.46 -7.55 18.68
C SER A 203 -21.44 -8.60 18.13
N GLY A 204 -22.18 -9.30 19.00
CA GLY A 204 -22.97 -10.46 18.64
C GLY A 204 -22.15 -11.69 18.27
N LEU A 205 -20.88 -11.77 18.74
CA LEU A 205 -19.92 -12.82 18.40
C LEU A 205 -19.56 -13.67 19.64
N ASP A 206 -18.96 -14.84 19.40
CA ASP A 206 -18.82 -15.89 20.43
C ASP A 206 -17.63 -15.67 21.38
N GLU A 207 -16.50 -15.20 20.85
CA GLU A 207 -15.22 -15.17 21.55
C GLU A 207 -14.52 -13.83 21.40
N VAL A 208 -13.73 -13.46 22.40
CA VAL A 208 -12.98 -12.19 22.49
C VAL A 208 -11.50 -12.46 22.74
N SER A 209 -10.64 -11.66 22.12
CA SER A 209 -9.20 -11.68 22.34
C SER A 209 -8.67 -10.24 22.48
N PHE A 210 -7.82 -10.00 23.47
CA PHE A 210 -7.23 -8.69 23.74
C PHE A 210 -5.80 -8.59 23.21
N HIS A 211 -5.43 -7.42 22.70
CA HIS A 211 -4.14 -7.08 22.09
C HIS A 211 -3.75 -5.67 22.49
N MET A 212 -2.48 -5.30 22.28
CA MET A 212 -1.96 -4.02 22.73
C MET A 212 -2.34 -2.82 21.84
N SER A 213 -2.66 -3.09 20.59
CA SER A 213 -2.99 -2.02 19.62
C SER A 213 -3.94 -2.50 18.53
N GLY A 214 -4.58 -1.56 17.82
CA GLY A 214 -5.40 -1.88 16.65
C GLY A 214 -4.62 -2.60 15.55
N THR A 215 -3.36 -2.24 15.31
CA THR A 215 -2.50 -2.93 14.34
C THR A 215 -2.27 -4.38 14.73
N GLU A 216 -1.95 -4.64 15.99
CA GLU A 216 -1.75 -6.01 16.50
C GLU A 216 -3.04 -6.81 16.43
N ALA A 217 -4.18 -6.23 16.78
CA ALA A 217 -5.48 -6.90 16.69
C ALA A 217 -5.85 -7.26 15.24
N VAL A 218 -5.59 -6.38 14.27
CA VAL A 218 -5.77 -6.71 12.85
C VAL A 218 -4.82 -7.84 12.42
N MET A 219 -3.56 -7.81 12.84
CA MET A 219 -2.62 -8.92 12.59
C MET A 219 -3.15 -10.24 13.15
N ALA A 220 -3.68 -10.22 14.38
CA ALA A 220 -4.28 -11.38 15.02
C ALA A 220 -5.49 -11.89 14.25
N ALA A 221 -6.43 -11.03 13.87
CA ALA A 221 -7.62 -11.38 13.10
C ALA A 221 -7.25 -12.02 11.75
N VAL A 222 -6.32 -11.43 11.01
CA VAL A 222 -5.82 -11.94 9.73
C VAL A 222 -5.13 -13.29 9.92
N ARG A 223 -4.27 -13.42 10.95
CA ARG A 223 -3.58 -14.67 11.25
C ARG A 223 -4.54 -15.81 11.61
N LEU A 224 -5.54 -15.51 12.41
CA LEU A 224 -6.60 -16.47 12.77
C LEU A 224 -7.46 -16.86 11.57
N ALA A 225 -7.85 -15.91 10.73
CA ALA A 225 -8.58 -16.18 9.50
C ALA A 225 -7.79 -17.10 8.56
N ARG A 226 -6.51 -16.80 8.31
CA ARG A 226 -5.60 -17.66 7.51
C ARG A 226 -5.48 -19.06 8.10
N PHE A 227 -5.31 -19.15 9.41
CA PHE A 227 -5.19 -20.44 10.12
C PHE A 227 -6.46 -21.28 9.98
N ASN A 228 -7.63 -20.70 10.24
CA ASN A 228 -8.90 -21.45 10.28
C ASN A 228 -9.45 -21.73 8.87
N MET A 229 -9.25 -20.82 7.92
CA MET A 229 -9.68 -21.02 6.53
C MET A 229 -8.71 -21.88 5.72
N ARG A 230 -7.47 -22.11 6.20
CA ARG A 230 -6.37 -22.78 5.44
C ARG A 230 -6.12 -22.13 4.07
N ARG A 231 -6.25 -20.82 4.01
CA ARG A 231 -6.06 -19.97 2.83
C ARG A 231 -5.14 -18.82 3.20
N THR A 232 -4.48 -18.18 2.23
CA THR A 232 -3.49 -17.14 2.52
C THR A 232 -3.93 -15.75 2.11
N LEU A 233 -4.74 -15.63 1.06
CA LEU A 233 -5.10 -14.35 0.46
C LEU A 233 -6.06 -13.56 1.34
N ILE A 234 -5.72 -12.30 1.64
CA ILE A 234 -6.63 -11.32 2.25
C ILE A 234 -7.07 -10.33 1.19
N VAL A 235 -8.34 -10.00 1.17
CA VAL A 235 -8.89 -8.90 0.36
C VAL A 235 -9.02 -7.67 1.25
N CYS A 236 -8.46 -6.54 0.79
CA CYS A 236 -8.64 -5.21 1.35
C CYS A 236 -9.25 -4.28 0.30
N PHE A 237 -9.70 -3.09 0.71
CA PHE A 237 -10.26 -2.10 -0.21
C PHE A 237 -9.38 -0.86 -0.32
N SER A 238 -9.49 -0.18 -1.47
CA SER A 238 -8.73 1.02 -1.76
C SER A 238 -9.03 2.14 -0.77
N GLY A 239 -7.98 2.79 -0.28
CA GLY A 239 -8.09 3.87 0.69
C GLY A 239 -8.23 3.41 2.15
N ALA A 240 -8.38 2.12 2.43
CA ALA A 240 -8.44 1.59 3.78
C ALA A 240 -7.08 1.68 4.50
N TYR A 241 -7.14 1.91 5.81
CA TYR A 241 -5.99 1.85 6.70
C TYR A 241 -6.25 0.82 7.81
N HIS A 242 -5.47 -0.25 7.81
CA HIS A 242 -5.58 -1.38 8.73
C HIS A 242 -4.38 -1.52 9.66
N GLY A 243 -3.73 -0.41 9.98
CA GLY A 243 -2.44 -0.41 10.66
C GLY A 243 -1.26 -0.44 9.66
N TRP A 244 -0.05 -0.29 10.18
CA TRP A 244 1.19 -0.17 9.37
C TRP A 244 1.86 -1.52 9.05
N TRP A 245 1.20 -2.63 9.34
CA TRP A 245 1.74 -3.95 9.06
C TRP A 245 1.71 -4.27 7.56
N ASP A 246 2.83 -4.72 7.01
CA ASP A 246 3.00 -5.06 5.59
C ASP A 246 1.91 -5.99 5.04
N GLY A 247 1.46 -6.97 5.83
CA GLY A 247 0.49 -7.97 5.37
C GLY A 247 -0.91 -7.45 5.01
N VAL A 248 -1.23 -6.18 5.33
CA VAL A 248 -2.51 -5.53 5.01
C VAL A 248 -2.32 -4.14 4.40
N GLN A 249 -1.08 -3.67 4.28
CA GLN A 249 -0.72 -2.38 3.70
C GLN A 249 0.26 -2.55 2.52
N PRO A 250 -0.15 -3.21 1.43
CA PRO A 250 0.70 -3.33 0.25
C PRO A 250 0.82 -1.98 -0.44
N GLY A 251 2.00 -1.61 -0.84
CA GLY A 251 2.21 -0.42 -1.65
C GLY A 251 3.31 0.52 -1.15
N LEU A 252 3.05 1.83 -1.20
CA LEU A 252 4.01 2.83 -0.72
C LEU A 252 4.28 2.65 0.78
N GLY A 253 5.55 2.63 1.17
CA GLY A 253 5.98 2.43 2.55
C GLY A 253 6.31 0.98 2.93
N SER A 254 5.92 -0.03 2.11
CA SER A 254 6.40 -1.40 2.24
C SER A 254 7.46 -1.70 1.18
N GLU A 255 8.66 -2.09 1.61
CA GLU A 255 9.72 -2.55 0.69
C GLU A 255 9.52 -4.00 0.24
N ARG A 256 8.65 -4.73 0.92
CA ARG A 256 8.32 -6.12 0.57
C ARG A 256 7.28 -6.17 -0.55
N THR A 257 7.43 -7.13 -1.44
CA THR A 257 6.35 -7.53 -2.35
C THR A 257 5.35 -8.38 -1.58
N ILE A 258 4.08 -7.94 -1.54
CA ILE A 258 3.00 -8.62 -0.81
C ILE A 258 2.06 -9.26 -1.82
N ASP A 259 2.15 -10.58 -1.96
CA ASP A 259 1.36 -11.35 -2.93
C ASP A 259 0.08 -11.93 -2.29
N ASP A 260 0.00 -11.94 -0.97
CA ASP A 260 -1.10 -12.50 -0.19
C ASP A 260 -2.07 -11.43 0.37
N CYS A 261 -2.00 -10.21 -0.17
CA CYS A 261 -2.98 -9.15 0.07
C CYS A 261 -3.43 -8.53 -1.27
N LEU A 262 -4.73 -8.60 -1.54
CA LEU A 262 -5.35 -8.10 -2.77
C LEU A 262 -6.19 -6.85 -2.47
N THR A 263 -5.77 -5.71 -3.00
CA THR A 263 -6.52 -4.46 -2.86
C THR A 263 -7.50 -4.30 -4.00
N LEU A 264 -8.80 -4.28 -3.70
CA LEU A 264 -9.89 -4.09 -4.64
C LEU A 264 -10.46 -2.67 -4.57
N LYS A 265 -11.21 -2.28 -5.60
CA LYS A 265 -11.96 -1.03 -5.60
C LYS A 265 -13.15 -1.13 -4.66
N ASP A 266 -13.33 -0.10 -3.86
CA ASP A 266 -14.54 0.07 -3.05
C ASP A 266 -15.76 0.41 -3.94
N LEU A 267 -16.94 0.04 -3.52
CA LEU A 267 -18.21 0.28 -4.23
C LEU A 267 -18.28 -0.27 -5.67
N ASP A 268 -17.36 -1.14 -6.09
CA ASP A 268 -17.31 -1.69 -7.45
C ASP A 268 -17.87 -3.12 -7.50
N PRO A 269 -18.92 -3.39 -8.30
CA PRO A 269 -19.46 -4.75 -8.49
C PRO A 269 -18.42 -5.77 -9.01
N ALA A 270 -17.36 -5.29 -9.69
CA ALA A 270 -16.28 -6.17 -10.13
C ALA A 270 -15.54 -6.78 -8.94
N SER A 271 -15.40 -6.05 -7.84
CA SER A 271 -14.80 -6.52 -6.60
C SER A 271 -15.57 -7.72 -6.00
N LEU A 272 -16.88 -7.66 -6.01
CA LEU A 272 -17.74 -8.76 -5.57
C LEU A 272 -17.58 -10.01 -6.44
N ARG A 273 -17.45 -9.82 -7.76
CA ARG A 273 -17.17 -10.96 -8.69
C ARG A 273 -15.81 -11.60 -8.43
N VAL A 274 -14.78 -10.82 -8.08
CA VAL A 274 -13.46 -11.36 -7.74
C VAL A 274 -13.55 -12.20 -6.47
N ILE A 275 -14.26 -11.73 -5.43
CA ILE A 275 -14.42 -12.46 -4.17
C ILE A 275 -15.06 -13.82 -4.43
N ARG A 276 -16.16 -13.89 -5.21
CA ARG A 276 -16.79 -15.17 -5.58
C ARG A 276 -15.84 -16.10 -6.34
N ARG A 277 -15.15 -15.58 -7.37
CA ARG A 277 -14.31 -16.41 -8.25
C ARG A 277 -13.02 -16.90 -7.58
N ARG A 278 -12.52 -16.18 -6.59
CA ARG A 278 -11.32 -16.54 -5.85
C ARG A 278 -11.60 -17.03 -4.43
N ALA A 279 -12.83 -17.38 -4.13
CA ALA A 279 -13.25 -17.81 -2.81
C ALA A 279 -12.35 -18.88 -2.20
N GLY A 280 -11.91 -19.86 -3.00
CA GLY A 280 -11.00 -20.94 -2.55
C GLY A 280 -9.61 -20.50 -2.14
N GLU A 281 -9.19 -19.25 -2.46
CA GLU A 281 -7.88 -18.71 -2.12
C GLU A 281 -7.97 -17.70 -0.96
N ILE A 282 -9.16 -17.08 -0.77
CA ILE A 282 -9.37 -15.96 0.16
C ILE A 282 -9.58 -16.49 1.57
N ALA A 283 -8.73 -16.07 2.50
CA ALA A 283 -8.85 -16.34 3.92
C ALA A 283 -9.83 -15.41 4.63
N GLY A 284 -10.00 -14.19 4.14
CA GLY A 284 -10.94 -13.22 4.67
C GLY A 284 -11.00 -11.95 3.83
N VAL A 285 -12.11 -11.23 3.94
CA VAL A 285 -12.33 -9.91 3.38
C VAL A 285 -12.30 -8.90 4.52
N LEU A 286 -11.28 -8.05 4.55
CA LEU A 286 -11.04 -7.06 5.58
C LEU A 286 -11.56 -5.70 5.11
N VAL A 287 -12.48 -5.12 5.87
CA VAL A 287 -13.17 -3.87 5.54
C VAL A 287 -13.03 -2.89 6.70
N ASN A 288 -12.66 -1.67 6.39
CA ASN A 288 -12.84 -0.53 7.29
C ASN A 288 -14.16 0.16 6.90
N PRO A 289 -15.22 0.09 7.72
CA PRO A 289 -16.58 0.44 7.28
C PRO A 289 -16.81 1.90 6.89
N VAL A 290 -15.91 2.79 7.17
CA VAL A 290 -16.05 4.22 6.84
C VAL A 290 -14.98 4.67 5.85
N GLN A 291 -13.99 3.84 5.65
CA GLN A 291 -12.84 4.17 4.83
C GLN A 291 -13.17 4.14 3.33
N GLY A 292 -12.63 5.09 2.60
CA GLY A 292 -12.65 5.08 1.12
C GLY A 292 -13.90 5.65 0.47
N PHE A 293 -14.92 6.07 1.22
CA PHE A 293 -16.07 6.74 0.65
C PHE A 293 -16.27 8.15 1.24
N HIS A 294 -16.96 8.96 0.47
CA HIS A 294 -17.34 10.30 0.87
C HIS A 294 -18.45 10.25 1.96
N PRO A 295 -18.44 11.16 2.93
CA PRO A 295 -17.67 12.40 3.00
C PRO A 295 -16.27 12.25 3.61
N ASN A 296 -15.90 11.06 4.02
CA ASN A 296 -14.71 10.81 4.83
C ASN A 296 -13.50 10.36 4.03
N ALA A 297 -13.53 10.46 2.72
CA ALA A 297 -12.36 10.25 1.90
C ALA A 297 -11.23 11.19 2.34
N PRO A 298 -9.98 10.73 2.42
CA PRO A 298 -8.87 11.63 2.70
C PRO A 298 -8.85 12.76 1.69
N PRO A 299 -8.39 13.97 2.08
CA PRO A 299 -8.29 15.06 1.14
C PRO A 299 -7.37 14.63 0.00
N PRO A 300 -7.70 15.02 -1.23
CA PRO A 300 -6.82 14.74 -2.34
C PRO A 300 -5.45 15.35 -2.06
N ASN A 301 -4.39 14.58 -2.33
CA ASN A 301 -3.05 15.12 -2.36
C ASN A 301 -2.88 16.05 -3.57
N ASP A 302 -1.78 16.80 -3.65
CA ASP A 302 -1.51 17.76 -4.72
C ASP A 302 -1.69 17.19 -6.14
N ALA A 303 -1.37 15.93 -6.35
CA ALA A 303 -1.51 15.29 -7.66
C ALA A 303 -2.98 15.09 -8.08
N ILE A 304 -3.89 14.97 -7.11
CA ILE A 304 -5.32 14.78 -7.34
C ILE A 304 -6.07 16.13 -7.37
N LEU A 305 -5.45 17.19 -6.86
CA LEU A 305 -6.04 18.53 -6.79
C LEU A 305 -6.42 19.15 -8.14
N LEU A 306 -6.01 18.54 -9.24
CA LEU A 306 -6.25 19.06 -10.58
C LEU A 306 -7.56 18.63 -11.24
N THR A 307 -8.34 17.75 -10.59
CA THR A 307 -9.63 17.30 -11.15
C THR A 307 -10.77 17.71 -10.25
N SER A 308 -11.57 18.71 -10.67
CA SER A 308 -12.77 19.14 -9.97
C SER A 308 -13.82 18.03 -9.82
N ASP A 309 -13.84 17.07 -10.74
CA ASP A 309 -14.82 15.97 -10.76
C ASP A 309 -14.66 14.98 -9.61
N VAL A 310 -13.46 14.81 -9.08
CA VAL A 310 -13.17 13.92 -7.94
C VAL A 310 -13.75 14.48 -6.63
N ARG A 311 -14.20 15.74 -6.61
CA ARG A 311 -14.64 16.46 -5.42
C ARG A 311 -16.14 16.68 -5.36
N LYS A 312 -16.90 16.14 -6.30
CA LYS A 312 -18.34 16.08 -6.18
C LYS A 312 -18.68 15.15 -5.03
N THR A 313 -19.16 15.74 -3.97
CA THR A 313 -19.60 15.04 -2.80
C THR A 313 -21.10 14.81 -2.92
N GLU A 314 -21.50 13.57 -2.75
CA GLU A 314 -22.90 13.18 -2.62
C GLU A 314 -23.07 12.40 -1.33
N ASP A 315 -24.24 12.42 -0.72
CA ASP A 315 -24.54 11.54 0.38
C ASP A 315 -24.58 10.08 -0.13
N ALA A 316 -23.46 9.40 0.02
CA ALA A 316 -23.30 8.03 -0.41
C ALA A 316 -23.70 7.00 0.69
N THR A 317 -24.23 7.42 1.82
CA THR A 317 -24.47 6.56 2.98
C THR A 317 -25.39 5.39 2.64
N ALA A 318 -26.53 5.66 1.99
CA ALA A 318 -27.47 4.62 1.61
C ALA A 318 -26.88 3.65 0.57
N ARG A 319 -26.16 4.18 -0.42
CA ARG A 319 -25.46 3.38 -1.44
C ARG A 319 -24.38 2.50 -0.81
N TYR A 320 -23.62 3.04 0.14
CA TYR A 320 -22.58 2.31 0.84
C TYR A 320 -23.18 1.21 1.73
N ALA A 321 -24.25 1.50 2.46
CA ALA A 321 -24.96 0.50 3.25
C ALA A 321 -25.50 -0.65 2.38
N ALA A 322 -26.06 -0.33 1.22
CA ALA A 322 -26.52 -1.35 0.26
C ALA A 322 -25.34 -2.20 -0.26
N TRP A 323 -24.21 -1.57 -0.54
CA TRP A 323 -23.00 -2.27 -0.98
C TRP A 323 -22.42 -3.17 0.13
N LEU A 324 -22.40 -2.73 1.39
CA LEU A 324 -21.95 -3.55 2.52
C LEU A 324 -22.85 -4.76 2.72
N ARG A 325 -24.17 -4.61 2.62
CA ARG A 325 -25.11 -5.74 2.65
C ARG A 325 -24.83 -6.74 1.54
N ARG A 326 -24.62 -6.24 0.31
CA ARG A 326 -24.28 -7.10 -0.82
C ARG A 326 -22.94 -7.79 -0.66
N LEU A 327 -21.95 -7.10 -0.09
CA LEU A 327 -20.65 -7.70 0.25
C LEU A 327 -20.82 -8.82 1.28
N ARG A 328 -21.65 -8.61 2.33
CA ARG A 328 -21.96 -9.65 3.33
C ARG A 328 -22.58 -10.89 2.68
N GLU A 329 -23.57 -10.69 1.82
CA GLU A 329 -24.21 -11.78 1.07
C GLU A 329 -23.20 -12.57 0.26
N VAL A 330 -22.38 -11.88 -0.51
CA VAL A 330 -21.33 -12.49 -1.36
C VAL A 330 -20.32 -13.26 -0.52
N CYS A 331 -19.91 -12.73 0.61
CA CYS A 331 -18.99 -13.42 1.53
C CYS A 331 -19.62 -14.69 2.11
N SER A 332 -20.92 -14.63 2.48
CA SER A 332 -21.65 -15.78 2.99
C SER A 332 -21.83 -16.87 1.92
N GLU A 333 -22.29 -16.50 0.72
CA GLU A 333 -22.44 -17.42 -0.43
C GLU A 333 -21.10 -18.10 -0.81
N ALA A 334 -20.00 -17.37 -0.70
CA ALA A 334 -18.67 -17.82 -1.07
C ALA A 334 -17.95 -18.60 0.05
N GLY A 335 -18.50 -18.67 1.26
CA GLY A 335 -17.84 -19.25 2.43
C GLY A 335 -16.51 -18.54 2.77
N VAL A 336 -16.50 -17.21 2.66
CA VAL A 336 -15.35 -16.35 2.97
C VAL A 336 -15.71 -15.46 4.16
N PRO A 337 -14.91 -15.44 5.23
CA PRO A 337 -15.17 -14.58 6.38
C PRO A 337 -15.13 -13.10 6.01
N LEU A 338 -16.10 -12.33 6.51
CA LEU A 338 -16.09 -10.88 6.50
C LEU A 338 -15.53 -10.38 7.84
N ILE A 339 -14.50 -9.56 7.80
CA ILE A 339 -13.81 -8.98 8.95
C ILE A 339 -14.00 -7.48 8.92
N PHE A 340 -14.68 -6.92 9.93
CA PHE A 340 -14.78 -5.46 10.08
C PHE A 340 -13.65 -4.94 10.95
N ASP A 341 -12.86 -4.05 10.38
CA ASP A 341 -11.93 -3.23 11.14
C ASP A 341 -12.65 -1.97 11.64
N GLU A 342 -13.14 -2.06 12.84
CA GLU A 342 -13.83 -0.98 13.57
C GLU A 342 -12.92 -0.27 14.57
N VAL A 343 -11.61 -0.35 14.40
CA VAL A 343 -10.67 0.39 15.25
C VAL A 343 -10.95 1.90 15.24
N TYR A 344 -11.44 2.43 14.13
CA TYR A 344 -11.79 3.85 13.99
C TYR A 344 -13.30 4.12 14.13
N SER A 345 -14.14 3.28 13.53
CA SER A 345 -15.60 3.48 13.46
C SER A 345 -16.35 2.94 14.69
N GLY A 346 -15.75 1.98 15.39
CA GLY A 346 -16.33 1.39 16.57
C GLY A 346 -16.64 2.42 17.64
N PHE A 347 -17.85 2.37 18.18
CA PHE A 347 -18.34 3.29 19.23
C PHE A 347 -18.35 4.78 18.83
N ARG A 348 -18.15 5.10 17.54
CA ARG A 348 -18.22 6.47 17.04
C ARG A 348 -19.49 6.75 16.25
N LEU A 349 -19.93 5.80 15.43
CA LEU A 349 -21.11 5.96 14.59
C LEU A 349 -22.40 5.67 15.38
N ALA A 350 -22.34 4.69 16.27
CA ALA A 350 -23.40 4.25 17.17
C ALA A 350 -22.78 3.52 18.37
N PRO A 351 -23.53 3.25 19.46
CA PRO A 351 -23.03 2.46 20.60
C PRO A 351 -22.48 1.09 20.20
N GLY A 352 -23.08 0.40 19.23
CA GLY A 352 -22.62 -0.87 18.66
C GLY A 352 -21.73 -0.71 17.42
N GLY A 353 -21.25 0.49 17.14
CA GLY A 353 -20.32 0.77 16.05
C GLY A 353 -20.95 0.74 14.65
N ALA A 354 -20.12 0.39 13.65
CA ALA A 354 -20.57 0.36 12.26
C ALA A 354 -21.49 -0.84 11.96
N GLN A 355 -21.38 -1.94 12.68
CA GLN A 355 -22.32 -3.06 12.54
C GLN A 355 -23.76 -2.62 12.81
N GLU A 356 -23.98 -1.88 13.90
CA GLU A 356 -25.28 -1.32 14.25
C GLU A 356 -25.70 -0.26 13.23
N PHE A 357 -24.83 0.70 12.95
CA PHE A 357 -25.13 1.83 12.08
C PHE A 357 -25.53 1.44 10.66
N PHE A 358 -24.88 0.43 10.06
CA PHE A 358 -25.17 -0.04 8.70
C PHE A 358 -26.11 -1.26 8.66
N GLY A 359 -26.41 -1.86 9.80
CA GLY A 359 -27.23 -3.07 9.88
C GLY A 359 -26.56 -4.29 9.23
N VAL A 360 -25.24 -4.43 9.34
CA VAL A 360 -24.46 -5.52 8.72
C VAL A 360 -23.61 -6.22 9.77
N ARG A 361 -23.73 -7.53 9.91
CA ARG A 361 -22.93 -8.35 10.83
C ARG A 361 -21.72 -8.97 10.12
N ALA A 362 -20.55 -8.83 10.74
CA ALA A 362 -19.31 -9.48 10.30
C ALA A 362 -19.09 -10.83 11.04
N ASP A 363 -18.18 -11.65 10.52
CA ASP A 363 -17.75 -12.90 11.18
C ASP A 363 -16.65 -12.65 12.21
N MET A 364 -15.91 -11.55 12.05
CA MET A 364 -14.98 -11.01 13.03
C MET A 364 -15.06 -9.48 13.03
N VAL A 365 -14.88 -8.89 14.21
CA VAL A 365 -14.78 -7.43 14.37
C VAL A 365 -13.54 -7.09 15.17
N VAL A 366 -12.81 -6.07 14.72
CA VAL A 366 -11.64 -5.56 15.40
C VAL A 366 -11.96 -4.18 15.99
N TYR A 367 -11.93 -4.03 17.31
CA TYR A 367 -12.08 -2.75 18.00
C TYR A 367 -10.73 -2.22 18.49
N GLY A 368 -10.67 -0.94 18.80
CA GLY A 368 -9.48 -0.27 19.33
C GLY A 368 -9.81 1.16 19.77
N LYS A 369 -8.78 2.00 19.88
CA LYS A 369 -8.92 3.42 20.22
C LYS A 369 -9.77 3.64 21.49
N THR A 370 -11.02 4.09 21.31
CA THR A 370 -11.90 4.49 22.41
C THR A 370 -12.29 3.35 23.37
N VAL A 371 -12.28 2.09 22.92
CA VAL A 371 -12.83 0.95 23.66
C VAL A 371 -12.23 0.70 25.03
N ALA A 372 -11.00 1.14 25.28
CA ALA A 372 -10.36 1.04 26.58
C ALA A 372 -10.33 2.37 27.35
N GLY A 373 -11.31 3.25 27.15
CA GLY A 373 -11.34 4.54 27.84
C GLY A 373 -10.11 5.42 27.55
N GLY A 374 -9.52 5.29 26.35
CA GLY A 374 -8.36 6.08 25.89
C GLY A 374 -7.00 5.41 26.08
N LEU A 375 -6.92 4.27 26.74
CA LEU A 375 -5.68 3.51 26.90
C LEU A 375 -5.38 2.63 25.67
N PRO A 376 -4.08 2.27 25.43
CA PRO A 376 -3.67 1.44 24.29
C PRO A 376 -4.33 0.05 24.33
N ILE A 377 -5.05 -0.31 23.28
CA ILE A 377 -5.74 -1.60 23.15
C ILE A 377 -6.08 -1.93 21.69
N GLY A 378 -6.17 -3.20 21.41
CA GLY A 378 -6.88 -3.79 20.29
C GLY A 378 -7.69 -4.99 20.77
N VAL A 379 -8.89 -5.16 20.26
CA VAL A 379 -9.78 -6.26 20.61
C VAL A 379 -10.24 -6.96 19.35
N VAL A 380 -10.18 -8.29 19.32
CA VAL A 380 -10.76 -9.11 18.28
C VAL A 380 -11.96 -9.85 18.86
N CYS A 381 -13.14 -9.62 18.31
CA CYS A 381 -14.32 -10.45 18.54
C CYS A 381 -14.54 -11.32 17.30
N GLY A 382 -14.89 -12.59 17.47
CA GLY A 382 -15.09 -13.49 16.33
C GLY A 382 -15.98 -14.68 16.64
N THR A 383 -16.44 -15.34 15.59
CA THR A 383 -17.13 -16.63 15.71
C THR A 383 -16.15 -17.67 16.26
N ARG A 384 -16.67 -18.63 17.03
CA ARG A 384 -15.87 -19.69 17.64
C ARG A 384 -14.99 -20.43 16.61
N SER A 385 -15.49 -20.65 15.42
CA SER A 385 -14.76 -21.32 14.34
C SER A 385 -13.53 -20.53 13.88
N LEU A 386 -13.61 -19.18 13.82
CA LEU A 386 -12.53 -18.32 13.39
C LEU A 386 -11.54 -17.95 14.50
N MET A 387 -11.99 -18.03 15.76
CA MET A 387 -11.15 -17.72 16.92
C MET A 387 -10.28 -18.91 17.40
N ARG A 388 -10.43 -20.07 16.79
CA ARG A 388 -9.67 -21.28 17.13
C ARG A 388 -8.17 -21.06 16.89
N ARG A 389 -7.33 -21.40 17.88
CA ARG A 389 -5.88 -21.18 17.86
C ARG A 389 -5.06 -22.47 17.69
N PHE A 390 -5.69 -23.63 17.80
CA PHE A 390 -5.03 -24.93 17.66
C PHE A 390 -5.98 -25.93 16.99
N ASP A 391 -5.39 -26.96 16.41
CA ASP A 391 -6.12 -28.09 15.82
C ASP A 391 -6.03 -29.26 16.81
N PRO A 392 -7.17 -29.71 17.41
CA PRO A 392 -7.11 -30.78 18.43
C PRO A 392 -6.54 -32.09 17.90
N GLU A 393 -6.75 -32.39 16.61
CA GLU A 393 -6.27 -33.61 15.97
C GLU A 393 -4.81 -33.50 15.49
N ARG A 394 -4.29 -32.27 15.39
CA ARG A 394 -2.95 -31.97 14.90
C ARG A 394 -2.24 -30.99 15.83
N PRO A 395 -1.72 -31.43 16.96
CA PRO A 395 -1.24 -30.55 18.03
C PRO A 395 -0.11 -29.62 17.60
N MET A 396 0.69 -30.02 16.60
CA MET A 396 1.74 -29.13 16.02
C MET A 396 1.18 -28.02 15.15
N ARG A 397 -0.11 -28.09 14.79
CA ARG A 397 -0.79 -27.03 14.02
C ARG A 397 -1.46 -26.06 14.97
N MET A 398 -0.75 -24.98 15.29
CA MET A 398 -1.23 -23.92 16.17
C MET A 398 -0.98 -22.53 15.58
N SER A 399 -1.85 -21.58 15.92
CA SER A 399 -1.70 -20.15 15.64
C SER A 399 -1.32 -19.44 16.92
N TYR A 400 -0.02 -19.17 17.08
CA TYR A 400 0.48 -18.50 18.27
C TYR A 400 0.15 -17.01 18.21
N VAL A 401 -0.93 -16.62 18.88
CA VAL A 401 -1.44 -15.25 18.96
C VAL A 401 -1.59 -14.89 20.44
N VAL A 402 -0.48 -14.56 21.07
CA VAL A 402 -0.40 -14.19 22.50
C VAL A 402 0.53 -13.00 22.65
N GLY A 403 0.10 -11.99 23.37
CA GLY A 403 0.90 -10.79 23.68
C GLY A 403 1.12 -10.67 25.18
N THR A 404 2.30 -10.23 25.60
CA THR A 404 2.66 -10.02 27.02
C THR A 404 1.66 -9.14 27.74
N PHE A 405 1.21 -8.04 27.12
CA PHE A 405 0.32 -7.05 27.71
C PHE A 405 -1.15 -7.29 27.36
N SER A 406 -1.50 -8.44 26.83
CA SER A 406 -2.90 -8.82 26.63
C SER A 406 -3.63 -8.81 27.97
N ALA A 407 -4.79 -8.17 28.04
CA ALA A 407 -5.60 -8.02 29.26
C ALA A 407 -4.85 -7.36 30.44
N HIS A 408 -4.00 -6.35 30.16
CA HIS A 408 -3.32 -5.57 31.20
C HIS A 408 -4.34 -5.01 32.21
N PRO A 409 -4.16 -5.18 33.55
CA PRO A 409 -5.16 -4.84 34.54
C PRO A 409 -5.72 -3.42 34.40
N VAL A 410 -4.88 -2.39 34.33
CA VAL A 410 -5.29 -0.99 34.21
C VAL A 410 -6.11 -0.74 32.93
N VAL A 411 -5.71 -1.37 31.83
CA VAL A 411 -6.44 -1.26 30.56
C VAL A 411 -7.80 -1.91 30.64
N MET A 412 -7.90 -3.09 31.31
CA MET A 412 -9.16 -3.78 31.53
C MET A 412 -10.08 -3.02 32.46
N GLY A 413 -9.56 -2.37 33.52
CA GLY A 413 -10.32 -1.51 34.41
C GLY A 413 -10.94 -0.31 33.69
N SER A 414 -10.11 0.45 32.96
CA SER A 414 -10.58 1.61 32.18
C SER A 414 -11.55 1.21 31.07
N MET A 415 -11.30 0.05 30.39
CA MET A 415 -12.24 -0.53 29.42
C MET A 415 -13.60 -0.82 30.04
N ASN A 416 -13.63 -1.37 31.24
CA ASN A 416 -14.88 -1.71 31.93
C ASN A 416 -15.74 -0.48 32.19
N GLU A 417 -15.11 0.62 32.65
CA GLU A 417 -15.81 1.89 32.86
C GLU A 417 -16.42 2.43 31.55
N PHE A 418 -15.65 2.41 30.46
CA PHE A 418 -16.16 2.79 29.15
C PHE A 418 -17.29 1.88 28.67
N LEU A 419 -17.11 0.55 28.74
CA LEU A 419 -18.10 -0.42 28.24
C LEU A 419 -19.41 -0.35 29.03
N ARG A 420 -19.35 -0.17 30.33
CA ARG A 420 -20.54 0.04 31.15
C ARG A 420 -21.28 1.31 30.74
N TRP A 421 -20.54 2.40 30.54
CA TRP A 421 -21.14 3.66 30.12
C TRP A 421 -21.80 3.55 28.73
N VAL A 422 -21.11 2.97 27.72
CA VAL A 422 -21.64 2.91 26.36
C VAL A 422 -22.91 2.05 26.22
N THR A 423 -23.11 1.12 27.14
CA THR A 423 -24.32 0.24 27.19
C THR A 423 -25.44 0.81 28.05
N THR A 424 -25.31 1.99 28.64
CA THR A 424 -26.43 2.61 29.38
C THR A 424 -27.53 3.05 28.42
N ALA A 425 -28.78 2.96 28.87
CA ALA A 425 -29.94 3.30 28.06
C ALA A 425 -29.94 4.75 27.54
N GLY A 426 -29.35 5.70 28.29
CA GLY A 426 -29.23 7.11 27.87
C GLY A 426 -28.16 7.40 26.85
N THR A 427 -27.23 6.46 26.62
CA THR A 427 -26.11 6.73 25.71
C THR A 427 -26.56 6.81 24.25
N ALA A 428 -27.53 6.01 23.84
CA ALA A 428 -28.07 6.04 22.47
C ALA A 428 -28.65 7.41 22.11
N SER A 429 -29.34 8.09 23.03
CA SER A 429 -29.86 9.45 22.81
C SER A 429 -28.75 10.48 22.62
N LEU A 430 -27.63 10.35 23.36
CA LEU A 430 -26.48 11.24 23.20
C LEU A 430 -25.88 11.18 21.79
N TYR A 431 -25.83 10.00 21.17
CA TYR A 431 -25.38 9.87 19.76
C TYR A 431 -26.34 10.57 18.81
N GLY A 432 -27.66 10.43 19.00
CA GLY A 432 -28.66 11.13 18.20
C GLY A 432 -28.53 12.63 18.31
N GLU A 433 -28.50 13.17 19.53
CA GLU A 433 -28.35 14.59 19.80
C GLU A 433 -27.06 15.18 19.18
N LEU A 434 -25.93 14.48 19.34
CA LEU A 434 -24.66 14.91 18.79
C LEU A 434 -24.68 14.91 17.25
N ASN A 435 -25.27 13.89 16.65
CA ASN A 435 -25.39 13.80 15.18
C ASN A 435 -26.26 14.93 14.63
N GLU A 436 -27.38 15.24 15.25
CA GLU A 436 -28.23 16.35 14.86
C GLU A 436 -27.55 17.71 15.04
N ARG A 437 -26.84 17.90 16.14
CA ARG A 437 -26.07 19.11 16.41
C ARG A 437 -24.97 19.32 15.36
N CYS A 438 -24.22 18.27 15.04
CA CYS A 438 -23.22 18.30 13.98
C CYS A 438 -23.84 18.65 12.62
N ALA A 439 -24.96 18.05 12.27
CA ALA A 439 -25.68 18.30 11.02
C ALA A 439 -26.20 19.76 10.94
N ARG A 440 -26.74 20.32 12.03
CA ARG A 440 -27.14 21.74 12.07
C ARG A 440 -25.93 22.65 11.88
N TRP A 441 -24.84 22.37 12.57
CA TRP A 441 -23.60 23.11 12.44
C TRP A 441 -23.06 23.12 11.02
N VAL A 442 -23.03 21.95 10.35
CA VAL A 442 -22.55 21.84 8.96
C VAL A 442 -23.40 22.69 8.02
N ARG A 443 -24.74 22.65 8.16
CA ARG A 443 -25.62 23.47 7.31
C ARG A 443 -25.34 24.96 7.51
N ALA A 444 -25.35 25.46 8.74
CA ALA A 444 -25.08 26.86 9.07
C ALA A 444 -23.68 27.31 8.61
N THR A 445 -22.67 26.44 8.75
CA THR A 445 -21.31 26.73 8.29
C THR A 445 -21.26 26.85 6.76
N ASN A 446 -21.90 25.96 6.04
CA ASN A 446 -21.91 25.99 4.57
C ASN A 446 -22.68 27.20 4.01
N GLU A 447 -23.77 27.60 4.64
CA GLU A 447 -24.49 28.85 4.31
C GLU A 447 -23.57 30.06 4.44
N GLN A 448 -22.83 30.17 5.55
CA GLN A 448 -21.92 31.26 5.76
C GLN A 448 -20.71 31.24 4.81
N LEU A 449 -20.11 30.06 4.56
CA LEU A 449 -19.03 29.92 3.58
C LEU A 449 -19.47 30.28 2.16
N THR A 450 -20.72 29.99 1.81
CA THR A 450 -21.31 30.38 0.51
C THR A 450 -21.46 31.90 0.41
N THR A 451 -21.96 32.55 1.47
CA THR A 451 -22.07 34.02 1.56
C THR A 451 -20.69 34.68 1.41
N GLU A 452 -19.66 34.08 2.00
CA GLU A 452 -18.27 34.55 1.87
C GLU A 452 -17.65 34.25 0.50
N SER A 453 -18.33 33.53 -0.39
CA SER A 453 -17.84 33.16 -1.71
C SER A 453 -16.43 32.50 -1.67
N VAL A 454 -16.14 31.70 -0.66
CA VAL A 454 -14.90 30.92 -0.57
C VAL A 454 -15.08 29.54 -1.21
N PRO A 455 -14.03 28.94 -1.83
CA PRO A 455 -14.17 27.72 -2.62
C PRO A 455 -14.08 26.47 -1.73
N LEU A 456 -14.82 26.44 -0.62
CA LEU A 456 -14.85 25.29 0.28
C LEU A 456 -16.22 25.09 0.93
N ARG A 457 -16.46 23.88 1.35
CA ARG A 457 -17.62 23.47 2.14
C ARG A 457 -17.25 22.38 3.12
N VAL A 458 -18.07 22.15 4.11
CA VAL A 458 -17.93 21.08 5.08
C VAL A 458 -18.89 19.95 4.74
N GLU A 459 -18.39 18.73 4.78
CA GLU A 459 -19.19 17.50 4.63
C GLU A 459 -19.00 16.61 5.85
N HIS A 460 -20.01 15.82 6.20
CA HIS A 460 -19.96 14.98 7.38
C HIS A 460 -20.66 13.62 7.22
N LEU A 461 -20.25 12.68 8.04
CA LEU A 461 -20.98 11.45 8.38
C LEU A 461 -21.02 11.36 9.90
N THR A 462 -22.20 11.53 10.50
CA THR A 462 -22.34 11.65 11.94
C THR A 462 -21.40 12.73 12.51
N THR A 463 -20.46 12.39 13.36
CA THR A 463 -19.47 13.28 14.01
C THR A 463 -18.12 13.36 13.28
N VAL A 464 -17.98 12.65 12.19
CA VAL A 464 -16.79 12.70 11.34
C VAL A 464 -17.05 13.70 10.22
N TRP A 465 -16.23 14.72 10.09
CA TRP A 465 -16.39 15.74 9.08
C TRP A 465 -15.08 16.09 8.37
N THR A 466 -15.18 16.69 7.21
CA THR A 466 -14.03 17.09 6.39
C THR A 466 -14.31 18.39 5.67
N VAL A 467 -13.25 19.15 5.40
CA VAL A 467 -13.32 20.28 4.49
C VAL A 467 -13.15 19.79 3.07
N VAL A 468 -14.10 20.12 2.21
CA VAL A 468 -14.09 19.82 0.79
C VAL A 468 -13.86 21.11 0.01
N PHE A 469 -12.86 21.11 -0.85
CA PHE A 469 -12.59 22.24 -1.72
C PHE A 469 -13.42 22.09 -3.00
N THR A 470 -14.21 23.11 -3.31
CA THR A 470 -15.09 23.13 -4.49
C THR A 470 -14.35 23.47 -5.77
N GLU A 471 -13.14 24.01 -5.64
CA GLU A 471 -12.25 24.35 -6.75
C GLU A 471 -10.84 23.76 -6.47
N PRO A 472 -10.18 23.21 -7.49
CA PRO A 472 -8.81 22.72 -7.32
C PRO A 472 -7.85 23.90 -7.10
N GLY A 473 -6.83 23.67 -6.26
CA GLY A 473 -5.82 24.69 -5.95
C GLY A 473 -4.56 24.07 -5.37
N ARG A 474 -3.42 24.58 -5.77
CA ARG A 474 -2.12 24.10 -5.29
C ARG A 474 -1.85 24.41 -3.82
N TYR A 475 -2.64 25.31 -3.23
CA TYR A 475 -2.45 25.80 -1.85
C TYR A 475 -3.60 25.44 -0.90
N ASN A 476 -4.57 24.65 -1.32
CA ASN A 476 -5.71 24.26 -0.49
C ASN A 476 -5.29 23.66 0.87
N TRP A 477 -4.19 22.93 0.93
CA TRP A 477 -3.58 22.39 2.14
C TRP A 477 -3.13 23.49 3.14
N LEU A 478 -2.94 24.73 2.69
CA LEU A 478 -2.49 25.84 3.53
C LEU A 478 -3.55 26.28 4.55
N LEU A 479 -4.84 25.97 4.31
CA LEU A 479 -5.95 26.27 5.21
C LEU A 479 -5.69 25.73 6.63
N GLN A 480 -4.99 24.61 6.77
CA GLN A 480 -4.65 24.09 8.10
C GLN A 480 -3.83 25.07 8.97
N TYR A 481 -3.03 25.94 8.36
CA TYR A 481 -2.25 26.95 9.09
C TYR A 481 -3.11 28.11 9.53
N TYR A 482 -4.04 28.56 8.68
CA TYR A 482 -5.01 29.59 9.04
C TYR A 482 -5.95 29.11 10.15
N LEU A 483 -6.43 27.87 10.10
CA LEU A 483 -7.23 27.28 11.17
C LEU A 483 -6.48 27.21 12.51
N ARG A 484 -5.21 26.83 12.48
CA ARG A 484 -4.36 26.84 13.68
C ARG A 484 -4.14 28.24 14.22
N ALA A 485 -3.99 29.23 13.35
CA ALA A 485 -3.91 30.63 13.74
C ALA A 485 -5.19 31.11 14.43
N GLU A 486 -6.35 30.59 14.06
CA GLU A 486 -7.63 30.85 14.72
C GLU A 486 -7.86 30.01 16.00
N GLY A 487 -6.92 29.16 16.39
CA GLY A 487 -7.02 28.33 17.59
C GLY A 487 -7.86 27.07 17.39
N VAL A 488 -7.66 26.38 16.26
CA VAL A 488 -8.19 25.04 16.02
C VAL A 488 -7.04 24.04 15.98
N THR A 489 -7.08 23.02 16.82
CA THR A 489 -6.11 21.92 16.80
C THR A 489 -6.51 20.87 15.79
N LEU A 490 -5.62 20.61 14.84
CA LEU A 490 -5.76 19.62 13.77
C LEU A 490 -4.71 18.53 13.92
N SER A 491 -5.01 17.33 13.42
CA SER A 491 -3.99 16.29 13.25
C SER A 491 -2.89 16.73 12.26
N TRP A 492 -1.83 15.94 12.13
CA TRP A 492 -0.76 16.25 11.18
C TRP A 492 -1.21 16.16 9.72
N VAL A 493 -2.27 15.40 9.40
CA VAL A 493 -2.87 15.32 8.06
C VAL A 493 -3.78 16.52 7.71
N GLY A 494 -3.88 17.51 8.58
CA GLY A 494 -4.60 18.75 8.33
C GLY A 494 -6.13 18.59 8.34
N THR A 495 -6.81 19.15 7.33
CA THR A 495 -8.28 19.25 7.26
C THR A 495 -8.97 18.00 6.71
N GLY A 496 -8.22 16.93 6.45
CA GLY A 496 -8.73 15.76 5.76
C GLY A 496 -9.74 14.92 6.51
N ARG A 497 -9.60 14.88 7.82
CA ARG A 497 -10.53 14.17 8.71
C ARG A 497 -10.56 14.86 10.04
N CYS A 498 -11.68 15.47 10.33
CA CYS A 498 -11.94 16.18 11.57
C CYS A 498 -13.05 15.46 12.35
N LEU A 499 -13.03 15.60 13.66
CA LEU A 499 -13.89 14.86 14.55
C LEU A 499 -14.54 15.80 15.57
N SER A 500 -15.84 15.64 15.75
CA SER A 500 -16.56 16.19 16.89
C SER A 500 -16.66 15.14 18.01
N ASN A 501 -16.89 15.58 19.23
CA ASN A 501 -17.09 14.73 20.40
C ASN A 501 -18.29 15.19 21.23
N MET A 502 -18.74 14.35 22.16
CA MET A 502 -19.95 14.58 22.95
C MET A 502 -19.85 15.75 23.95
N ALA A 503 -18.63 16.22 24.23
CA ALA A 503 -18.43 17.38 25.11
C ALA A 503 -18.63 18.72 24.37
N MET A 504 -18.73 18.72 23.04
CA MET A 504 -18.97 19.94 22.27
C MET A 504 -20.40 20.46 22.49
N THR A 505 -20.48 21.67 23.00
CA THR A 505 -21.73 22.43 23.17
C THR A 505 -22.08 23.20 21.89
N ASP A 506 -23.29 23.74 21.79
CA ASP A 506 -23.67 24.63 20.69
C ASP A 506 -22.74 25.83 20.57
N LYS A 507 -22.27 26.37 21.72
CA LYS A 507 -21.27 27.46 21.77
C LYS A 507 -19.92 27.05 21.17
N ASP A 508 -19.49 25.79 21.38
CA ASP A 508 -18.24 25.31 20.81
C ASP A 508 -18.37 25.12 19.28
N TYR A 509 -19.54 24.69 18.81
CA TYR A 509 -19.82 24.60 17.37
C TYR A 509 -19.91 25.95 16.71
N ASP A 510 -20.56 26.96 17.34
CA ASP A 510 -20.59 28.33 16.84
C ASP A 510 -19.18 28.95 16.78
N ALA A 511 -18.38 28.77 17.82
CA ALA A 511 -16.99 29.22 17.86
C ALA A 511 -16.14 28.51 16.75
N LEU A 512 -16.36 27.22 16.52
CA LEU A 512 -15.68 26.48 15.45
C LEU A 512 -16.06 26.98 14.05
N ARG A 513 -17.36 27.29 13.82
CA ARG A 513 -17.83 27.90 12.58
C ARG A 513 -17.14 29.24 12.35
N ASP A 514 -17.18 30.13 13.33
CA ASP A 514 -16.62 31.48 13.24
C ASP A 514 -15.10 31.43 12.94
N LYS A 515 -14.37 30.53 13.61
CA LYS A 515 -12.94 30.29 13.36
C LYS A 515 -12.67 29.77 11.95
N LEU A 516 -13.49 28.84 11.45
CA LEU A 516 -13.36 28.28 10.10
C LEU A 516 -13.63 29.35 9.04
N VAL A 517 -14.63 30.17 9.24
CA VAL A 517 -14.96 31.28 8.33
C VAL A 517 -13.87 32.35 8.37
N ALA A 518 -13.36 32.72 9.55
CA ALA A 518 -12.26 33.68 9.70
C ALA A 518 -10.98 33.20 9.00
N ALA A 519 -10.62 31.93 9.19
CA ALA A 519 -9.48 31.30 8.52
C ALA A 519 -9.64 31.33 6.99
N ALA A 520 -10.84 31.01 6.49
CA ALA A 520 -11.14 31.04 5.07
C ALA A 520 -11.06 32.46 4.48
N ARG A 521 -11.63 33.46 5.17
CA ARG A 521 -11.52 34.88 4.78
C ARG A 521 -10.06 35.34 4.71
N ALA A 522 -9.27 35.03 5.73
CA ALA A 522 -7.86 35.41 5.79
C ALA A 522 -7.07 34.77 4.63
N MET A 523 -7.27 33.50 4.38
CA MET A 523 -6.62 32.78 3.28
C MET A 523 -7.00 33.36 1.91
N ARG A 524 -8.27 33.75 1.72
CA ARG A 524 -8.73 34.44 0.51
C ARG A 524 -8.14 35.84 0.36
N ALA A 525 -8.13 36.61 1.41
CA ALA A 525 -7.58 37.97 1.42
C ALA A 525 -6.08 37.97 1.06
N ASP A 526 -5.35 36.95 1.45
CA ASP A 526 -3.94 36.76 1.10
C ASP A 526 -3.72 36.24 -0.34
N GLY A 527 -4.80 35.99 -1.09
CA GLY A 527 -4.71 35.63 -2.51
C GLY A 527 -4.33 34.17 -2.79
N TRP A 528 -4.62 33.24 -1.90
CA TRP A 528 -4.28 31.82 -2.08
C TRP A 528 -5.32 31.07 -2.92
N TRP A 529 -6.50 31.59 -3.06
CA TRP A 529 -7.54 31.07 -3.96
C TRP A 529 -7.72 31.97 -5.17
N LEU A 530 -7.91 31.36 -6.32
CA LEU A 530 -8.13 32.03 -7.58
C LEU A 530 -9.56 32.61 -7.64
N SER A 531 -9.76 33.68 -8.40
CA SER A 531 -11.12 34.11 -8.72
C SER A 531 -11.78 33.13 -9.69
N ARG A 532 -13.10 32.94 -9.58
CA ARG A 532 -13.85 32.05 -10.50
C ARG A 532 -13.68 32.42 -11.96
N HIS A 533 -13.42 33.69 -12.27
CA HIS A 533 -13.22 34.16 -13.64
C HIS A 533 -11.90 33.71 -14.26
N ASP A 534 -10.83 33.62 -13.47
CA ASP A 534 -9.49 33.29 -13.96
C ASP A 534 -9.26 31.77 -14.01
N TYR A 535 -10.22 31.01 -13.49
CA TYR A 535 -10.05 29.59 -13.16
C TYR A 535 -9.73 28.69 -14.36
N PRO A 536 -10.46 28.76 -15.54
CA PRO A 536 -10.24 27.81 -16.63
C PRO A 536 -8.86 27.91 -17.28
N GLU A 537 -8.30 29.12 -17.38
CA GLU A 537 -6.97 29.31 -17.97
C GLU A 537 -5.84 28.92 -17.00
N ARG A 538 -6.00 29.23 -15.72
CA ARG A 538 -5.02 28.88 -14.70
C ARG A 538 -5.01 27.38 -14.38
N GLU A 539 -6.13 26.69 -14.51
CA GLU A 539 -6.16 25.23 -14.41
C GLU A 539 -5.27 24.56 -15.45
N LYS A 540 -5.31 25.03 -16.70
CA LYS A 540 -4.42 24.55 -17.78
C LYS A 540 -2.94 24.80 -17.43
N THR A 541 -2.65 25.99 -16.92
CA THR A 541 -1.27 26.36 -16.50
C THR A 541 -0.78 25.50 -15.33
N MET A 542 -1.61 25.28 -14.32
CA MET A 542 -1.29 24.38 -13.19
C MET A 542 -1.04 22.95 -13.64
N ARG A 543 -1.88 22.42 -14.55
CA ARG A 543 -1.68 21.08 -15.13
C ARG A 543 -0.36 20.97 -15.90
N ALA A 544 -0.05 21.99 -16.73
CA ALA A 544 1.20 22.03 -17.49
C ALA A 544 2.43 22.09 -16.57
N GLN A 545 2.38 22.88 -15.51
CA GLN A 545 3.46 22.96 -14.52
C GLN A 545 3.65 21.65 -13.76
N LEU A 546 2.58 21.00 -13.32
CA LEU A 546 2.66 19.69 -12.65
C LEU A 546 3.25 18.62 -13.57
N ILE A 547 2.84 18.57 -14.82
CA ILE A 547 3.41 17.66 -15.82
C ILE A 547 4.90 17.96 -16.01
N LYS A 548 5.29 19.22 -16.10
CA LYS A 548 6.69 19.64 -16.21
C LYS A 548 7.50 19.26 -14.97
N GLU A 549 6.95 19.43 -13.78
CA GLU A 549 7.57 19.01 -12.51
C GLU A 549 7.72 17.49 -12.43
N MET A 550 6.70 16.73 -12.83
CA MET A 550 6.75 15.27 -12.90
C MET A 550 7.79 14.78 -13.91
N ILE A 551 7.83 15.35 -15.12
CA ILE A 551 8.82 15.00 -16.14
C ILE A 551 10.22 15.38 -15.66
N GLY A 552 10.41 16.57 -15.09
CA GLY A 552 11.70 17.01 -14.56
C GLY A 552 12.22 16.15 -13.41
N SER A 553 11.33 15.54 -12.63
CA SER A 553 11.70 14.59 -11.58
C SER A 553 11.99 13.17 -12.11
N LEU A 554 11.52 12.84 -13.31
CA LEU A 554 11.71 11.53 -13.98
C LEU A 554 12.95 11.47 -14.90
N VAL A 555 13.45 12.62 -15.37
CA VAL A 555 14.54 12.70 -16.39
C VAL A 555 15.93 12.35 -15.84
N GLN A 556 16.10 12.14 -14.55
CA GLN A 556 17.32 11.49 -14.05
C GLN A 556 17.14 9.97 -14.16
N ILE A 557 18.13 9.27 -14.78
CA ILE A 557 18.13 7.81 -15.01
C ILE A 557 17.44 7.11 -13.84
N PRO A 558 16.28 6.49 -14.08
CA PRO A 558 15.47 5.99 -12.98
C PRO A 558 16.26 4.98 -12.14
N ARG A 559 16.29 5.15 -10.82
CA ARG A 559 16.89 4.17 -9.89
C ARG A 559 16.56 2.71 -10.19
N PRO A 560 15.43 2.35 -10.80
CA PRO A 560 15.17 0.97 -11.18
C PRO A 560 15.87 0.52 -12.45
N LEU A 561 16.14 1.41 -13.40
CA LEU A 561 17.08 1.07 -14.44
C LEU A 561 18.47 0.81 -13.83
N GLN A 562 18.85 1.61 -12.83
CA GLN A 562 20.10 1.37 -12.07
C GLN A 562 19.99 0.13 -11.17
N SER A 563 18.84 -0.13 -10.53
CA SER A 563 18.64 -1.33 -9.72
C SER A 563 18.46 -2.58 -10.59
N PHE A 564 17.81 -2.44 -11.73
CA PHE A 564 17.72 -3.48 -12.76
C PHE A 564 19.10 -3.80 -13.32
N TYR A 565 19.85 -2.79 -13.72
CA TYR A 565 21.22 -2.94 -14.20
C TYR A 565 22.13 -3.56 -13.12
N ARG A 566 22.05 -3.09 -11.87
CA ARG A 566 22.80 -3.68 -10.75
C ARG A 566 22.40 -5.14 -10.50
N GLU A 567 21.14 -5.48 -10.60
CA GLU A 567 20.67 -6.86 -10.44
C GLU A 567 21.16 -7.76 -11.58
N VAL A 568 21.11 -7.30 -12.83
CA VAL A 568 21.69 -8.01 -13.98
C VAL A 568 23.19 -8.20 -13.77
N MET A 569 23.92 -7.16 -13.37
CA MET A 569 25.38 -7.22 -13.17
C MET A 569 25.76 -8.11 -11.98
N ARG A 570 25.04 -8.04 -10.87
CA ARG A 570 25.24 -8.92 -9.71
C ARG A 570 25.11 -10.39 -10.11
N ARG A 571 24.02 -10.75 -10.79
CA ARG A 571 23.81 -12.13 -11.26
C ARG A 571 24.87 -12.59 -12.26
N LYS A 572 25.40 -11.68 -13.08
CA LYS A 572 26.53 -11.97 -13.95
C LYS A 572 27.81 -12.24 -13.18
N GLN A 573 28.10 -11.43 -12.16
CA GLN A 573 29.26 -11.62 -11.29
C GLN A 573 29.17 -12.94 -10.51
N ASP A 574 27.99 -13.25 -9.95
CA ASP A 574 27.76 -14.51 -9.23
C ASP A 574 28.00 -15.73 -10.15
N ASP A 575 27.53 -15.67 -11.39
CA ASP A 575 27.71 -16.73 -12.40
C ASP A 575 29.20 -16.86 -12.81
N HIS A 576 29.91 -15.73 -13.01
CA HIS A 576 31.33 -15.74 -13.33
C HIS A 576 32.19 -16.32 -12.18
N HIS A 577 31.87 -16.03 -10.94
CA HIS A 577 32.59 -16.59 -9.80
C HIS A 577 32.31 -18.08 -9.60
N ALA A 578 31.08 -18.51 -9.86
CA ALA A 578 30.64 -19.88 -9.59
C ALA A 578 31.03 -20.88 -10.68
N SER A 579 31.12 -20.45 -11.95
CA SER A 579 31.21 -21.39 -13.09
C SER A 579 32.35 -21.12 -14.07
N HIS A 580 33.26 -20.20 -13.79
CA HIS A 580 34.35 -19.80 -14.72
C HIS A 580 35.69 -19.62 -14.00
N SER A 581 36.07 -20.58 -13.18
CA SER A 581 37.32 -20.54 -12.43
C SER A 581 38.56 -20.95 -13.27
N ASN A 582 38.34 -21.77 -14.31
CA ASN A 582 39.43 -22.30 -15.14
C ASN A 582 39.79 -21.34 -16.28
N LEU A 583 41.09 -21.03 -16.44
CA LEU A 583 41.59 -20.11 -17.48
C LEU A 583 41.29 -20.61 -18.89
N THR A 584 41.46 -21.89 -19.15
CA THR A 584 41.17 -22.46 -20.49
C THR A 584 39.68 -22.32 -20.85
N ASN A 585 38.80 -22.53 -19.83
CA ASN A 585 37.38 -22.32 -20.02
C ASN A 585 37.07 -20.84 -20.31
N GLN A 586 37.71 -19.90 -19.61
CA GLN A 586 37.58 -18.48 -19.90
C GLN A 586 37.99 -18.12 -21.32
N PHE A 587 39.04 -18.73 -21.85
CA PHE A 587 39.45 -18.55 -23.23
C PHE A 587 38.40 -19.11 -24.23
N LEU A 588 37.87 -20.31 -23.98
CA LEU A 588 36.77 -20.87 -24.80
C LEU A 588 35.54 -19.95 -24.77
N HIS A 589 35.27 -19.30 -23.63
CA HIS A 589 34.21 -18.31 -23.54
C HIS A 589 34.50 -17.03 -24.38
N ILE A 590 35.73 -16.55 -24.42
CA ILE A 590 36.11 -15.42 -25.30
C ILE A 590 35.81 -15.81 -26.78
N VAL A 591 36.26 -16.96 -27.20
CA VAL A 591 36.09 -17.44 -28.58
C VAL A 591 34.59 -17.58 -28.91
N SER A 592 33.85 -18.31 -28.10
CA SER A 592 32.41 -18.53 -28.32
C SER A 592 31.60 -17.24 -28.29
N SER A 593 31.93 -16.33 -27.36
CA SER A 593 31.26 -15.01 -27.21
C SER A 593 31.53 -14.10 -28.42
N SER A 594 32.76 -14.13 -28.95
CA SER A 594 33.08 -13.40 -30.18
C SER A 594 32.22 -13.90 -31.34
N VAL A 595 32.09 -15.24 -31.49
CA VAL A 595 31.22 -15.84 -32.53
C VAL A 595 29.76 -15.44 -32.30
N PHE A 596 29.22 -15.45 -31.06
CA PHE A 596 27.86 -15.04 -30.80
C PHE A 596 27.59 -13.58 -31.20
N LEU A 597 28.52 -12.66 -30.94
CA LEU A 597 28.33 -11.25 -31.33
C LEU A 597 28.31 -11.11 -32.86
N VAL A 598 29.14 -11.84 -33.57
CA VAL A 598 29.10 -11.88 -35.02
C VAL A 598 27.76 -12.48 -35.48
N CYS A 599 27.30 -13.58 -34.88
CA CYS A 599 26.00 -14.19 -35.16
C CYS A 599 24.83 -13.25 -34.96
N TYR A 600 24.83 -12.44 -33.90
CA TYR A 600 23.77 -11.45 -33.66
C TYR A 600 23.66 -10.42 -34.78
N ALA A 601 24.79 -9.96 -35.29
CA ALA A 601 24.81 -9.06 -36.44
C ALA A 601 24.41 -9.77 -37.73
N TYR A 602 25.00 -10.94 -37.97
CA TYR A 602 24.80 -11.68 -39.20
C TYR A 602 23.39 -12.27 -39.38
N ALA A 603 22.70 -12.54 -38.26
CA ALA A 603 21.31 -13.00 -38.25
C ALA A 603 20.31 -12.04 -38.93
N LEU A 604 20.69 -10.76 -39.11
CA LEU A 604 19.88 -9.77 -39.86
C LEU A 604 19.91 -10.03 -41.38
N TRP A 605 20.90 -10.78 -41.89
CA TRP A 605 21.06 -11.11 -43.32
C TRP A 605 20.80 -12.56 -43.61
N ASP A 606 21.32 -13.48 -42.80
CA ASP A 606 21.16 -14.93 -42.97
C ASP A 606 21.02 -15.63 -41.62
N LEU A 607 19.77 -15.78 -41.19
CA LEU A 607 19.43 -16.40 -39.93
C LEU A 607 19.88 -17.86 -39.80
N PRO A 608 19.67 -18.74 -40.80
CA PRO A 608 20.11 -20.13 -40.72
C PRO A 608 21.62 -20.29 -40.49
N THR A 609 22.43 -19.58 -41.24
CA THR A 609 23.89 -19.64 -41.13
C THR A 609 24.33 -19.07 -39.77
N ALA A 610 23.75 -17.96 -39.31
CA ALA A 610 24.02 -17.40 -37.97
C ALA A 610 23.66 -18.41 -36.88
N MET A 611 22.53 -19.11 -37.00
CA MET A 611 22.10 -20.12 -36.03
C MET A 611 23.00 -21.34 -36.02
N TRP A 612 23.47 -21.80 -37.19
CA TRP A 612 24.41 -22.89 -37.27
C TRP A 612 25.76 -22.55 -36.60
N ALA A 613 26.29 -21.37 -36.88
CA ALA A 613 27.50 -20.89 -36.24
C ALA A 613 27.32 -20.68 -34.71
N GLY A 614 26.17 -20.16 -34.29
CA GLY A 614 25.80 -20.02 -32.89
C GLY A 614 25.69 -21.39 -32.20
N MET A 615 25.16 -22.41 -32.86
CA MET A 615 25.14 -23.77 -32.34
C MET A 615 26.55 -24.31 -32.09
N ALA A 616 27.46 -24.14 -33.06
CA ALA A 616 28.86 -24.54 -32.90
C ALA A 616 29.55 -23.81 -31.76
N ALA A 617 29.32 -22.50 -31.64
CA ALA A 617 29.86 -21.69 -30.54
C ALA A 617 29.32 -22.13 -29.16
N LEU A 618 28.03 -22.48 -29.10
CA LEU A 618 27.44 -23.01 -27.87
C LEU A 618 28.04 -24.39 -27.50
N PHE A 619 28.29 -25.22 -28.50
CA PHE A 619 28.93 -26.52 -28.26
C PHE A 619 30.32 -26.35 -27.62
N VAL A 620 31.16 -25.48 -28.17
CA VAL A 620 32.48 -25.17 -27.64
C VAL A 620 32.39 -24.67 -26.18
N ARG A 621 31.43 -23.78 -25.89
CA ARG A 621 31.19 -23.24 -24.54
C ARG A 621 30.76 -24.33 -23.55
N GLN A 622 29.85 -25.22 -23.98
CA GLN A 622 29.38 -26.32 -23.11
C GLN A 622 30.43 -27.37 -22.85
N PHE A 623 31.28 -27.63 -23.83
CA PHE A 623 32.44 -28.53 -23.69
C PHE A 623 33.40 -28.03 -22.62
N GLY A 624 33.69 -26.70 -22.58
CA GLY A 624 34.48 -26.08 -21.54
C GLY A 624 33.90 -26.28 -20.14
N HIS A 625 32.61 -26.05 -20.01
CA HIS A 625 31.90 -26.26 -18.73
C HIS A 625 31.85 -27.72 -18.27
N ALA A 626 31.73 -28.65 -19.23
CA ALA A 626 31.61 -30.08 -18.91
C ALA A 626 32.92 -30.69 -18.37
N ILE A 627 34.05 -30.26 -18.93
CA ILE A 627 35.34 -30.91 -18.71
C ILE A 627 36.25 -30.12 -17.76
N LEU A 628 36.20 -28.79 -17.85
CA LEU A 628 37.19 -27.92 -17.18
C LEU A 628 36.71 -27.30 -15.89
N GLU A 629 35.39 -27.31 -15.60
CA GLU A 629 34.84 -26.68 -14.40
C GLU A 629 34.36 -27.72 -13.35
N PRO A 630 34.53 -27.44 -12.06
CA PRO A 630 33.99 -28.32 -11.02
C PRO A 630 32.46 -28.28 -11.00
N PRO A 631 31.78 -29.34 -10.54
CA PRO A 631 30.33 -29.34 -10.42
C PRO A 631 29.88 -28.28 -9.42
N CYS A 632 29.27 -27.21 -9.89
CA CYS A 632 28.75 -26.13 -9.07
C CYS A 632 27.24 -26.32 -8.81
N HIS A 633 26.83 -26.11 -7.54
CA HIS A 633 25.44 -26.17 -7.10
C HIS A 633 24.84 -24.76 -6.98
N ASP A 634 24.70 -24.03 -8.06
CA ASP A 634 23.94 -22.79 -8.02
C ASP A 634 22.49 -23.03 -8.51
N LYS A 635 21.54 -22.98 -7.57
CA LYS A 635 20.12 -23.17 -7.84
C LYS A 635 19.48 -21.98 -8.55
N GLU A 636 20.08 -20.79 -8.51
CA GLU A 636 19.49 -19.55 -9.06
C GLU A 636 20.14 -19.10 -10.39
N ALA A 637 21.40 -19.39 -10.61
CA ALA A 637 22.14 -18.93 -11.79
C ALA A 637 21.96 -19.79 -13.04
N THR A 638 21.56 -21.06 -12.89
CA THR A 638 21.42 -21.96 -14.01
C THR A 638 20.12 -21.80 -14.79
N LEU A 639 20.15 -22.02 -16.09
CA LEU A 639 19.02 -21.87 -17.03
C LEU A 639 17.74 -22.58 -16.56
N LEU A 640 17.86 -23.72 -15.91
CA LEU A 640 16.76 -24.59 -15.48
C LEU A 640 16.81 -24.94 -13.98
N GLY A 641 17.68 -24.32 -13.19
CA GLY A 641 17.85 -24.63 -11.77
C GLY A 641 18.60 -25.95 -11.49
N TYR A 642 19.35 -26.46 -12.47
CA TYR A 642 20.14 -27.68 -12.35
C TYR A 642 21.61 -27.38 -12.04
N ASN A 643 22.30 -28.34 -11.46
CA ASN A 643 23.74 -28.27 -11.33
C ASN A 643 24.43 -28.32 -12.72
N THR A 644 25.71 -27.97 -12.78
CA THR A 644 26.45 -27.88 -14.06
C THR A 644 26.39 -29.18 -14.86
N ARG A 645 26.44 -30.34 -14.19
CA ARG A 645 26.35 -31.66 -14.85
C ARG A 645 25.00 -31.87 -15.53
N ASN A 646 23.89 -31.57 -14.85
CA ASN A 646 22.54 -31.69 -15.40
C ASN A 646 22.31 -30.70 -16.55
N LYS A 647 22.83 -29.47 -16.41
CA LYS A 647 22.81 -28.44 -17.43
C LYS A 647 23.50 -28.95 -18.72
N THR A 648 24.67 -29.52 -18.57
CA THR A 648 25.43 -30.07 -19.71
C THR A 648 24.69 -31.26 -20.40
N MET A 649 24.09 -32.15 -19.58
CA MET A 649 23.30 -33.26 -20.14
C MET A 649 22.08 -32.77 -20.92
N ILE A 650 21.33 -31.81 -20.39
CA ILE A 650 20.13 -31.27 -21.06
C ILE A 650 20.53 -30.49 -22.29
N LEU A 651 21.51 -29.61 -22.23
CA LEU A 651 21.98 -28.86 -23.40
C LEU A 651 22.62 -29.79 -24.43
N GLY A 652 23.32 -30.85 -23.99
CA GLY A 652 23.84 -31.89 -24.89
C GLY A 652 22.75 -32.61 -25.68
N SER A 653 21.58 -32.84 -25.03
CA SER A 653 20.45 -33.47 -25.70
C SER A 653 19.90 -32.63 -26.88
N PHE A 654 20.03 -31.31 -26.83
CA PHE A 654 19.61 -30.42 -27.92
C PHE A 654 20.51 -30.52 -29.15
N PHE A 655 21.71 -31.06 -29.07
CA PHE A 655 22.58 -31.33 -30.21
C PHE A 655 22.26 -32.67 -30.89
N LEU A 656 21.52 -33.57 -30.23
CA LEU A 656 21.18 -34.87 -30.78
C LEU A 656 20.38 -34.78 -32.10
N LEU A 657 19.36 -33.88 -32.10
CA LEU A 657 18.54 -33.71 -33.33
C LEU A 657 19.33 -33.11 -34.51
N PRO A 658 20.11 -32.04 -34.37
CA PRO A 658 21.01 -31.54 -35.39
C PRO A 658 22.01 -32.61 -35.89
N PHE A 659 22.67 -33.32 -34.96
CA PHE A 659 23.62 -34.39 -35.37
C PHE A 659 22.94 -35.55 -36.06
N ALA A 660 21.75 -35.97 -35.63
CA ALA A 660 20.98 -37.01 -36.31
C ALA A 660 20.57 -36.56 -37.71
N THR A 661 20.19 -35.30 -37.91
CA THR A 661 19.85 -34.75 -39.23
C THR A 661 21.06 -34.78 -40.16
N ILE A 662 22.24 -34.38 -39.67
CA ILE A 662 23.49 -34.45 -40.48
C ILE A 662 23.84 -35.90 -40.83
N ALA A 663 23.74 -36.81 -39.86
CA ALA A 663 24.05 -38.23 -40.05
C ALA A 663 23.09 -38.92 -41.03
N LEU A 664 21.80 -38.68 -40.90
CA LEU A 664 20.76 -39.26 -41.78
C LEU A 664 20.82 -38.72 -43.23
N ALA A 665 21.27 -37.48 -43.37
CA ALA A 665 21.45 -36.89 -44.71
C ALA A 665 22.70 -37.42 -45.44
N GLY A 666 23.49 -38.28 -44.78
CA GLY A 666 24.72 -38.85 -45.38
C GLY A 666 25.80 -37.80 -45.72
N SER A 667 25.80 -36.70 -45.01
CA SER A 667 26.39 -35.42 -45.46
C SER A 667 27.68 -35.07 -44.72
N TRP A 668 28.55 -36.03 -44.48
CA TRP A 668 29.86 -35.78 -43.83
C TRP A 668 30.90 -35.13 -44.77
N SER A 669 30.53 -34.88 -46.06
CA SER A 669 31.31 -34.05 -46.96
C SER A 669 31.03 -32.56 -46.75
N LEU A 670 31.97 -31.69 -47.10
CA LEU A 670 31.81 -30.24 -46.99
C LEU A 670 30.57 -29.70 -47.73
N ASP A 671 30.29 -30.26 -48.92
CA ASP A 671 29.13 -29.86 -49.71
C ASP A 671 27.82 -30.42 -49.14
N GLY A 672 27.84 -31.60 -48.57
CA GLY A 672 26.70 -32.15 -47.87
C GLY A 672 26.37 -31.37 -46.58
N LEU A 673 27.37 -30.98 -45.81
CA LEU A 673 27.19 -30.13 -44.63
C LEU A 673 26.61 -28.75 -44.99
N ARG A 674 27.06 -28.13 -46.08
CA ARG A 674 26.52 -26.89 -46.61
C ARG A 674 25.05 -27.02 -47.02
N ALA A 675 24.68 -28.12 -47.63
CA ALA A 675 23.31 -28.35 -48.08
C ALA A 675 22.31 -28.48 -46.91
N VAL A 676 22.70 -29.09 -45.77
CA VAL A 676 21.84 -29.29 -44.60
C VAL A 676 21.95 -28.17 -43.54
N ALA A 677 22.96 -27.31 -43.64
CA ALA A 677 23.20 -26.26 -42.68
C ALA A 677 21.99 -25.33 -42.43
N PRO A 678 21.20 -24.91 -43.43
CA PRO A 678 20.01 -24.10 -43.18
C PRO A 678 18.96 -24.85 -42.35
N LEU A 679 18.71 -26.12 -42.65
CA LEU A 679 17.75 -26.97 -41.95
C LEU A 679 18.16 -27.13 -40.46
N VAL A 680 19.41 -27.46 -40.22
CA VAL A 680 20.00 -27.61 -38.90
C VAL A 680 19.93 -26.28 -38.13
N GLY A 681 20.20 -25.17 -38.78
CA GLY A 681 20.09 -23.82 -38.18
C GLY A 681 18.66 -23.50 -37.74
N TYR A 682 17.65 -23.78 -38.56
CA TYR A 682 16.25 -23.58 -38.19
C TYR A 682 15.79 -24.53 -37.08
N GLN A 683 16.19 -25.79 -37.12
CA GLN A 683 15.87 -26.76 -36.04
C GLN A 683 16.43 -26.29 -34.71
N TRP A 684 17.70 -25.88 -34.71
CA TRP A 684 18.34 -25.39 -33.49
C TRP A 684 17.71 -24.09 -32.97
N PHE A 685 17.39 -23.14 -33.85
CA PHE A 685 16.69 -21.93 -33.51
C PHE A 685 15.34 -22.22 -32.85
N GLY A 686 14.53 -23.12 -33.41
CA GLY A 686 13.25 -23.54 -32.85
C GLY A 686 13.38 -24.15 -31.44
N LEU A 687 14.39 -25.03 -31.27
CA LEU A 687 14.68 -25.62 -29.96
C LEU A 687 15.09 -24.55 -28.93
N MET A 688 15.99 -23.65 -29.27
CA MET A 688 16.44 -22.60 -28.39
C MET A 688 15.32 -21.60 -28.05
N ALA A 689 14.53 -21.21 -29.04
CA ALA A 689 13.37 -20.34 -28.82
C ALA A 689 12.35 -20.99 -27.88
N THR A 690 12.11 -22.29 -28.00
CA THR A 690 11.23 -23.05 -27.11
C THR A 690 11.76 -23.09 -25.68
N VAL A 691 13.03 -23.38 -25.47
CA VAL A 691 13.65 -23.46 -24.14
C VAL A 691 13.72 -22.11 -23.47
N VAL A 692 14.19 -21.09 -24.19
CA VAL A 692 14.30 -19.72 -23.65
C VAL A 692 12.91 -19.16 -23.39
N GLY A 693 11.98 -19.29 -24.33
CA GLY A 693 10.59 -18.83 -24.19
C GLY A 693 9.87 -19.55 -23.05
N GLY A 694 10.01 -20.86 -22.95
CA GLY A 694 9.47 -21.66 -21.85
C GLY A 694 10.03 -21.24 -20.49
N ARG A 695 11.33 -20.95 -20.39
CA ARG A 695 11.95 -20.44 -19.18
C ARG A 695 11.47 -19.04 -18.81
N VAL A 696 11.37 -18.14 -19.79
CA VAL A 696 10.82 -16.80 -19.58
C VAL A 696 9.37 -16.89 -19.08
N ALA A 697 8.54 -17.71 -19.72
CA ALA A 697 7.16 -17.94 -19.31
C ALA A 697 7.07 -18.48 -17.87
N TYR A 698 7.88 -19.48 -17.54
CA TYR A 698 7.97 -20.02 -16.16
C TYR A 698 8.34 -18.94 -15.14
N LEU A 699 9.36 -18.12 -15.44
CA LEU A 699 9.79 -17.05 -14.54
C LEU A 699 8.74 -15.97 -14.39
N VAL A 700 8.03 -15.61 -15.47
CA VAL A 700 6.91 -14.66 -15.41
C VAL A 700 5.81 -15.18 -14.49
N ILE A 701 5.48 -16.47 -14.61
CA ILE A 701 4.41 -17.10 -13.84
C ILE A 701 4.79 -17.21 -12.37
N LYS A 702 6.00 -17.65 -12.07
CA LYS A 702 6.44 -17.96 -10.71
C LYS A 702 6.99 -16.74 -9.95
N HIS A 703 7.72 -15.87 -10.61
CA HIS A 703 8.48 -14.78 -9.97
C HIS A 703 8.16 -13.38 -10.50
N GLY A 704 7.30 -13.29 -11.51
CA GLY A 704 6.89 -12.03 -12.13
C GLY A 704 7.76 -11.56 -13.30
N PRO A 705 7.27 -10.58 -14.08
CA PRO A 705 7.88 -10.17 -15.35
C PRO A 705 9.26 -9.53 -15.17
N ARG A 706 9.52 -8.88 -14.05
CA ARG A 706 10.81 -8.22 -13.79
C ARG A 706 11.95 -9.22 -13.74
N LEU A 707 11.81 -10.32 -13.00
CA LEU A 707 12.86 -11.32 -12.86
C LEU A 707 13.07 -12.06 -14.19
N ALA A 708 12.01 -12.34 -14.94
CA ALA A 708 12.09 -12.91 -16.27
C ALA A 708 12.88 -12.02 -17.23
N LEU A 709 12.65 -10.71 -17.20
CA LEU A 709 13.37 -9.73 -18.01
C LEU A 709 14.85 -9.63 -17.59
N VAL A 710 15.15 -9.60 -16.29
CA VAL A 710 16.52 -9.62 -15.76
C VAL A 710 17.27 -10.84 -16.30
N TRP A 711 16.64 -12.02 -16.22
CA TRP A 711 17.22 -13.26 -16.69
C TRP A 711 17.45 -13.24 -18.21
N PHE A 712 16.47 -12.80 -19.00
CA PHE A 712 16.58 -12.71 -20.45
C PHE A 712 17.68 -11.75 -20.91
N ILE A 713 17.73 -10.54 -20.33
CA ILE A 713 18.78 -9.55 -20.65
C ILE A 713 20.16 -10.08 -20.23
N LYS A 714 20.27 -10.75 -19.07
CA LYS A 714 21.51 -11.42 -18.67
C LYS A 714 21.97 -12.39 -19.76
N LEU A 715 21.10 -13.31 -20.17
CA LEU A 715 21.40 -14.35 -21.16
C LEU A 715 21.89 -13.76 -22.49
N VAL A 716 21.16 -12.80 -23.05
CA VAL A 716 21.47 -12.21 -24.37
C VAL A 716 22.74 -11.37 -24.33
N THR A 717 23.04 -10.73 -23.19
CA THR A 717 24.21 -9.85 -23.04
C THR A 717 25.43 -10.54 -22.41
N ASP A 718 25.36 -11.82 -22.05
CA ASP A 718 26.50 -12.57 -21.50
C ASP A 718 27.72 -12.57 -22.43
N PRO A 719 27.60 -12.71 -23.78
CA PRO A 719 28.75 -12.63 -24.67
C PRO A 719 29.54 -11.33 -24.55
N ILE A 720 28.86 -10.19 -24.39
CA ILE A 720 29.52 -8.89 -24.19
C ILE A 720 30.28 -8.88 -22.87
N THR A 721 29.68 -9.41 -21.82
CA THR A 721 30.26 -9.42 -20.48
C THR A 721 31.48 -10.35 -20.40
N ASP A 722 31.43 -11.51 -21.03
CA ASP A 722 32.55 -12.45 -21.10
C ASP A 722 33.77 -11.80 -21.76
N LEU A 723 33.58 -11.09 -22.87
CA LEU A 723 34.66 -10.37 -23.54
C LEU A 723 35.25 -9.28 -22.63
N ILE A 724 34.42 -8.48 -21.97
CA ILE A 724 34.88 -7.42 -21.06
C ILE A 724 35.61 -8.00 -19.85
N ALA A 725 35.11 -9.09 -19.28
CA ALA A 725 35.65 -9.70 -18.06
C ALA A 725 36.96 -10.46 -18.27
N TYR A 726 37.08 -11.16 -19.41
CA TYR A 726 38.19 -12.11 -19.64
C TYR A 726 39.27 -11.57 -20.56
N SER A 727 38.94 -10.70 -21.57
CA SER A 727 39.93 -10.17 -22.50
C SER A 727 41.11 -9.46 -21.86
N PRO A 728 40.96 -8.65 -20.78
CA PRO A 728 42.10 -7.97 -20.17
C PRO A 728 43.19 -8.91 -19.62
N ARG A 729 42.84 -10.15 -19.32
CA ARG A 729 43.77 -11.16 -18.80
C ARG A 729 44.68 -11.73 -19.89
N TYR A 730 44.23 -11.69 -21.14
CA TYR A 730 44.94 -12.29 -22.27
C TYR A 730 45.59 -11.25 -23.22
N PHE A 731 45.09 -10.01 -23.22
CA PHE A 731 45.48 -8.97 -24.18
C PHE A 731 46.10 -7.73 -23.55
N ARG A 732 46.39 -7.70 -22.23
CA ARG A 732 47.26 -6.65 -21.67
C ARG A 732 48.71 -6.97 -22.03
N PRO A 733 49.45 -6.02 -22.64
CA PRO A 733 50.90 -6.15 -22.72
C PRO A 733 51.47 -6.24 -21.29
N ALA A 734 52.46 -7.09 -21.12
CA ALA A 734 53.17 -7.36 -19.86
C ALA A 734 53.84 -6.10 -19.33
#